data_a1ac37694e7025303aa2f63bf5d4bef3
#
_entry.id   a1ac37694e7025303aa2f63bf5d4bef3
#
_cell.length_a   1.000
_cell.length_b   1.000
_cell.length_c   1.000
_cell.angle_alpha   90.00
_cell.angle_beta   90.00
_cell.angle_gamma   90.00
#
_symmetry.space_group_name_H-M   'P 1'
#
loop_
_entity.id
_entity.type
_entity.pdbx_description
1 polymer ?
#
loop_
_entity_poly.entity_id
_entity_poly.type
_entity_poly.pdbx_seq_one_letter_code
_entity_poly.pdbx_strand_id
1 'polypeptide(L)'
;MLPLRGQESTFGKLSPELAYDLKVGSLNQKHKIIVIFKDQVDVTSLQNQVLRSLPTRDLQVKTLLDALQTKADRTQEALISEISNSPYLTPKSLKRFWITNMISLEVEAPLIDILLLRAEVAGIEKDAEIVSHHRGSVKKTNFVPNGKEIGLTAINAPALWKMGYTGYGRKVLIIDNGQDNLHPALRNQFLYNHVPLSQAYTSLETQDFCYEHGSHVAGIVAGLDRMTRDTIGVAFNAQWMGVPLPLKNADGTECKLKNATQSDAIGGMQWALNPDRNNSTSSDIPDVINNSWGSPPGKFNVSSCFTSSYLNIFNTMRNAGVAIVFSSGNEGPDSLTISFPAVVTTDLVMPFSVGAVNARISGFPITSFSGSGPSVCLPNNEALGIKPEVVAPGQEVRSAINGNAYGSLSGTSMAAPHVTGAILLLKEAFPNVSPLKIVEALYESAIDLGPTGEDNKYGRGLIDVKAAFDLLSSQGLIPTPPVRSPQDITLLDVKTRTENCGSQFRGTVTVEHSGTVPVNRFNVVLKNAASGAMLKTVPWTGIMLPGQRMELILSSIDLPVGKYDIQFGIELPNSTADLRSLDNYLKIPVRVSAEPILPLATADASLICRNTKAVLRAGQNENEEIRWFNKEYEGSQITKGKVFQTGPLTSDTTLFAELVYFKRAGMTDPDQGEKSFSETSGGLVFNCLAPFTLKQVTVYAESVGPRGFILRAPDGKIQQKIINLPKIGENTVVLNFTVTPGNGYKLERSLGKGMAVTSTMATYPYRVAGILDIVYSDNTNPKIYPYFYHWQIEYASACGRSAVSTKVVNSPANLTVGFTPNSGNFPLVNGKATVNFKGSAAGSSLVNWNFGDGNVSTDLNPTNEYKTPGEYGVSFTAATPEGCQIPTLGYINITGTATSNRELMMPSGSLSIYPNPNSGIFNIQPNFNKRVLLSGKLLNAEGKEVSTFLWEQVMNQPFQVTLTKTLTPGTYFWHFRSEKKEAVLPMVVQKP
;
A
#
# COMPACT_ATOMS: atom_id res chain seq x y z
N MET A 1 -23.20 -48.18 2.35
CA MET A 1 -23.01 -48.97 1.12
C MET A 1 -23.79 -48.39 0.01
N LEU A 2 -23.16 -47.85 -0.92
CA LEU A 2 -23.65 -47.28 -2.15
C LEU A 2 -23.79 -48.30 -3.24
N PRO A 3 -24.75 -48.14 -4.11
CA PRO A 3 -24.42 -48.13 -5.51
C PRO A 3 -25.30 -47.17 -6.32
N LEU A 4 -24.79 -46.02 -6.66
CA LEU A 4 -25.39 -45.13 -7.67
C LEU A 4 -24.35 -44.75 -8.74
N ARG A 5 -23.48 -45.70 -9.12
CA ARG A 5 -22.57 -45.58 -10.29
C ARG A 5 -23.18 -46.30 -11.51
N GLY A 6 -24.43 -46.04 -11.84
CA GLY A 6 -25.08 -46.74 -12.91
C GLY A 6 -26.29 -46.05 -13.51
N GLN A 7 -26.11 -44.85 -14.03
CA GLN A 7 -27.01 -44.30 -15.03
C GLN A 7 -26.22 -43.35 -15.94
N GLU A 8 -26.08 -43.73 -17.21
CA GLU A 8 -25.38 -42.94 -18.26
C GLU A 8 -25.94 -41.50 -18.42
N SER A 9 -27.12 -41.17 -17.95
CA SER A 9 -27.74 -39.85 -18.05
C SER A 9 -27.18 -38.79 -17.07
N THR A 10 -26.51 -39.22 -16.02
CA THR A 10 -25.91 -38.29 -15.02
C THR A 10 -24.48 -37.90 -15.34
N PHE A 11 -23.75 -38.72 -16.07
CA PHE A 11 -22.37 -38.44 -16.50
C PHE A 11 -22.27 -37.25 -17.48
N GLY A 12 -23.32 -36.92 -18.22
CA GLY A 12 -23.34 -35.78 -19.15
C GLY A 12 -23.39 -34.40 -18.48
N LYS A 13 -23.63 -34.32 -17.14
CA LYS A 13 -23.67 -33.05 -16.42
C LYS A 13 -22.37 -32.68 -15.72
N LEU A 14 -21.42 -33.60 -15.59
CA LEU A 14 -20.11 -33.32 -14.96
C LEU A 14 -19.06 -32.96 -16.01
N SER A 15 -18.23 -31.92 -15.69
CA SER A 15 -17.03 -31.74 -16.46
C SER A 15 -16.08 -32.92 -16.26
N PRO A 16 -15.32 -33.33 -17.32
CA PRO A 16 -14.45 -34.50 -17.24
C PRO A 16 -13.36 -34.38 -16.17
N GLU A 17 -12.83 -33.16 -15.91
CA GLU A 17 -11.86 -32.92 -14.86
C GLU A 17 -12.44 -33.17 -13.48
N LEU A 18 -13.67 -32.69 -13.24
CA LEU A 18 -14.35 -32.91 -11.96
C LEU A 18 -14.69 -34.39 -11.79
N ALA A 19 -15.14 -35.06 -12.87
CA ALA A 19 -15.42 -36.50 -12.87
C ALA A 19 -14.14 -37.32 -12.55
N TYR A 20 -13.00 -36.93 -13.10
CA TYR A 20 -11.70 -37.54 -12.78
C TYR A 20 -11.33 -37.32 -11.30
N ASP A 21 -11.40 -36.07 -10.80
CA ASP A 21 -11.09 -35.74 -9.41
C ASP A 21 -11.94 -36.51 -8.42
N LEU A 22 -13.23 -36.66 -8.70
CA LEU A 22 -14.16 -37.46 -7.91
C LEU A 22 -13.86 -38.98 -7.93
N LYS A 23 -13.30 -39.46 -9.04
CA LYS A 23 -12.94 -40.90 -9.18
C LYS A 23 -11.69 -41.25 -8.38
N VAL A 24 -10.69 -40.34 -8.31
CA VAL A 24 -9.38 -40.60 -7.69
C VAL A 24 -9.29 -40.02 -6.26
N GLY A 25 -10.14 -39.09 -5.91
CA GLY A 25 -10.16 -38.42 -4.61
C GLY A 25 -10.85 -39.19 -3.49
N SER A 26 -10.65 -38.73 -2.24
CA SER A 26 -11.39 -39.24 -1.07
C SER A 26 -12.76 -38.56 -0.96
N LEU A 27 -13.72 -39.22 -0.28
CA LEU A 27 -15.11 -38.73 -0.09
C LEU A 27 -15.15 -37.36 0.65
N ASN A 28 -14.18 -37.09 1.53
CA ASN A 28 -14.09 -35.86 2.32
C ASN A 28 -13.21 -34.80 1.63
N GLN A 29 -12.74 -35.07 0.42
CA GLN A 29 -11.98 -34.08 -0.36
C GLN A 29 -12.92 -32.96 -0.77
N LYS A 30 -12.47 -31.71 -0.55
CA LYS A 30 -13.20 -30.51 -0.96
C LYS A 30 -12.92 -30.19 -2.42
N HIS A 31 -13.98 -29.88 -3.15
CA HIS A 31 -13.95 -29.49 -4.54
C HIS A 31 -14.57 -28.11 -4.70
N LYS A 32 -13.86 -27.22 -5.38
CA LYS A 32 -14.42 -25.94 -5.85
C LYS A 32 -15.14 -26.22 -7.16
N ILE A 33 -16.43 -25.89 -7.22
CA ILE A 33 -17.29 -26.19 -8.37
C ILE A 33 -18.10 -24.96 -8.79
N ILE A 34 -18.49 -24.95 -10.06
CA ILE A 34 -19.47 -24.06 -10.66
C ILE A 34 -20.70 -24.92 -11.03
N VAL A 35 -21.87 -24.53 -10.53
CA VAL A 35 -23.15 -25.16 -10.87
C VAL A 35 -23.89 -24.24 -11.82
N ILE A 36 -24.12 -24.70 -13.04
CA ILE A 36 -24.80 -23.96 -14.11
C ILE A 36 -26.26 -24.36 -14.12
N PHE A 37 -27.15 -23.37 -14.04
CA PHE A 37 -28.59 -23.61 -14.13
C PHE A 37 -29.04 -23.80 -15.56
N LYS A 38 -30.09 -24.63 -15.77
CA LYS A 38 -30.65 -24.90 -17.10
C LYS A 38 -31.40 -23.71 -17.67
N ASP A 39 -32.12 -22.97 -16.82
CA ASP A 39 -32.91 -21.83 -17.24
C ASP A 39 -32.03 -20.58 -17.35
N GLN A 40 -31.47 -20.29 -18.52
CA GLN A 40 -30.64 -19.12 -18.87
C GLN A 40 -31.51 -18.07 -19.57
N VAL A 41 -31.03 -16.82 -19.57
CA VAL A 41 -31.57 -15.80 -20.46
C VAL A 41 -31.00 -16.02 -21.85
N ASP A 42 -31.85 -16.18 -22.85
CA ASP A 42 -31.41 -16.15 -24.26
C ASP A 42 -31.11 -14.68 -24.65
N VAL A 43 -29.87 -14.25 -24.40
CA VAL A 43 -29.41 -12.90 -24.65
C VAL A 43 -29.47 -12.56 -26.15
N THR A 44 -29.24 -13.52 -27.03
CA THR A 44 -29.31 -13.33 -28.50
C THR A 44 -30.74 -13.03 -28.95
N SER A 45 -31.71 -13.79 -28.50
CA SER A 45 -33.13 -13.51 -28.78
C SER A 45 -33.56 -12.18 -28.16
N LEU A 46 -33.15 -11.89 -26.91
CA LEU A 46 -33.43 -10.62 -26.24
C LEU A 46 -32.88 -9.43 -27.06
N GLN A 47 -31.65 -9.53 -27.57
CA GLN A 47 -31.02 -8.52 -28.42
C GLN A 47 -31.85 -8.26 -29.69
N ASN A 48 -32.22 -9.32 -30.39
CA ASN A 48 -32.89 -9.20 -31.68
C ASN A 48 -34.34 -8.70 -31.57
N GLN A 49 -35.03 -9.07 -30.50
CA GLN A 49 -36.46 -8.78 -30.32
C GLN A 49 -36.74 -7.49 -29.58
N VAL A 50 -35.87 -7.13 -28.62
CA VAL A 50 -36.14 -6.02 -27.68
C VAL A 50 -35.02 -4.97 -27.69
N LEU A 51 -33.77 -5.31 -27.37
CA LEU A 51 -32.73 -4.32 -27.07
C LEU A 51 -32.45 -3.39 -28.25
N ARG A 52 -32.44 -3.89 -29.48
CA ARG A 52 -32.23 -3.08 -30.70
C ARG A 52 -33.33 -2.02 -30.96
N SER A 53 -34.52 -2.22 -30.44
CA SER A 53 -35.64 -1.27 -30.56
C SER A 53 -35.58 -0.16 -29.52
N LEU A 54 -34.78 -0.29 -28.47
CA LEU A 54 -34.70 0.70 -27.40
C LEU A 54 -33.81 1.89 -27.83
N PRO A 55 -34.26 3.13 -27.52
CA PRO A 55 -33.66 4.34 -28.08
C PRO A 55 -32.28 4.72 -27.43
N THR A 56 -31.99 4.24 -26.24
CA THR A 56 -30.76 4.61 -25.54
C THR A 56 -30.00 3.39 -25.00
N ARG A 57 -28.67 3.51 -24.87
CA ARG A 57 -27.82 2.48 -24.28
C ARG A 57 -28.25 2.19 -22.83
N ASP A 58 -28.62 3.22 -22.06
CA ASP A 58 -29.07 3.01 -20.66
C ASP A 58 -30.29 2.10 -20.57
N LEU A 59 -31.29 2.31 -21.46
CA LEU A 59 -32.46 1.42 -21.52
C LEU A 59 -32.12 0.01 -22.00
N GLN A 60 -31.20 -0.12 -22.97
CA GLN A 60 -30.72 -1.43 -23.45
C GLN A 60 -30.03 -2.21 -22.32
N VAL A 61 -29.09 -1.56 -21.63
CA VAL A 61 -28.34 -2.15 -20.51
C VAL A 61 -29.29 -2.48 -19.36
N LYS A 62 -30.15 -1.52 -18.96
CA LYS A 62 -31.14 -1.77 -17.90
C LYS A 62 -31.98 -3.00 -18.16
N THR A 63 -32.54 -3.10 -19.37
CA THR A 63 -33.41 -4.23 -19.76
C THR A 63 -32.62 -5.56 -19.73
N LEU A 64 -31.38 -5.56 -20.20
CA LEU A 64 -30.50 -6.72 -20.14
C LEU A 64 -30.22 -7.14 -18.68
N LEU A 65 -29.79 -6.20 -17.83
CA LEU A 65 -29.44 -6.50 -16.42
C LEU A 65 -30.65 -6.96 -15.62
N ASP A 66 -31.82 -6.29 -15.79
CA ASP A 66 -33.05 -6.68 -15.11
C ASP A 66 -33.49 -8.09 -15.51
N ALA A 67 -33.37 -8.47 -16.79
CA ALA A 67 -33.69 -9.82 -17.25
C ALA A 67 -32.76 -10.89 -16.64
N LEU A 68 -31.44 -10.61 -16.59
CA LEU A 68 -30.43 -11.51 -16.04
C LEU A 68 -30.61 -11.68 -14.52
N GLN A 69 -30.76 -10.58 -13.78
CA GLN A 69 -30.92 -10.59 -12.32
C GLN A 69 -32.23 -11.26 -11.90
N THR A 70 -33.35 -10.90 -12.54
CA THR A 70 -34.66 -11.51 -12.27
C THR A 70 -34.64 -13.04 -12.50
N LYS A 71 -33.95 -13.47 -13.59
CA LYS A 71 -33.81 -14.90 -13.89
C LYS A 71 -33.03 -15.61 -12.78
N ALA A 72 -31.87 -15.07 -12.39
CA ALA A 72 -31.01 -15.64 -11.35
C ALA A 72 -31.74 -15.70 -10.00
N ASP A 73 -32.40 -14.60 -9.59
CA ASP A 73 -33.10 -14.55 -8.31
C ASP A 73 -34.24 -15.59 -8.24
N ARG A 74 -35.02 -15.71 -9.31
CA ARG A 74 -36.15 -16.67 -9.36
C ARG A 74 -35.70 -18.13 -9.31
N THR A 75 -34.57 -18.46 -9.96
CA THR A 75 -34.19 -19.87 -10.17
C THR A 75 -33.16 -20.38 -9.16
N GLN A 76 -32.33 -19.49 -8.57
CA GLN A 76 -31.28 -19.89 -7.63
C GLN A 76 -31.80 -20.06 -6.19
N GLU A 77 -32.80 -19.27 -5.77
CA GLU A 77 -33.19 -19.13 -4.35
C GLU A 77 -33.60 -20.47 -3.71
N ALA A 78 -34.39 -21.27 -4.41
CA ALA A 78 -34.87 -22.58 -3.90
C ALA A 78 -33.70 -23.54 -3.63
N LEU A 79 -32.77 -23.65 -4.59
CA LEU A 79 -31.61 -24.54 -4.45
C LEU A 79 -30.65 -24.02 -3.36
N ILE A 80 -30.39 -22.74 -3.31
CA ILE A 80 -29.51 -22.14 -2.31
C ILE A 80 -30.05 -22.33 -0.90
N SER A 81 -31.36 -22.12 -0.70
CA SER A 81 -32.01 -22.33 0.60
C SER A 81 -31.86 -23.77 1.09
N GLU A 82 -32.01 -24.74 0.18
CA GLU A 82 -31.89 -26.18 0.49
C GLU A 82 -30.47 -26.57 0.88
N ILE A 83 -29.45 -26.12 0.12
CA ILE A 83 -28.06 -26.54 0.32
C ILE A 83 -27.30 -25.73 1.37
N SER A 84 -27.79 -24.54 1.76
CA SER A 84 -27.06 -23.61 2.68
C SER A 84 -26.74 -24.22 4.05
N ASN A 85 -27.54 -25.18 4.50
CA ASN A 85 -27.33 -25.89 5.77
C ASN A 85 -26.71 -27.28 5.59
N SER A 86 -26.25 -27.63 4.40
CA SER A 86 -25.63 -28.93 4.14
C SER A 86 -24.30 -29.04 4.91
N PRO A 87 -24.06 -30.19 5.61
CA PRO A 87 -22.78 -30.43 6.27
C PRO A 87 -21.61 -30.59 5.27
N TYR A 88 -21.90 -30.82 4.01
CA TYR A 88 -20.95 -31.01 2.92
C TYR A 88 -20.59 -29.71 2.19
N LEU A 89 -21.21 -28.57 2.56
CA LEU A 89 -20.89 -27.23 2.04
C LEU A 89 -19.86 -26.54 2.95
N THR A 90 -18.77 -26.07 2.40
CA THR A 90 -17.84 -25.22 3.13
C THR A 90 -18.52 -23.88 3.49
N PRO A 91 -18.60 -23.51 4.78
CA PRO A 91 -19.26 -22.27 5.20
C PRO A 91 -18.73 -21.04 4.47
N LYS A 92 -19.63 -20.16 4.02
CA LYS A 92 -19.34 -18.91 3.29
C LYS A 92 -18.66 -19.08 1.92
N SER A 93 -18.60 -20.29 1.35
CA SER A 93 -17.99 -20.50 0.03
C SER A 93 -18.95 -20.21 -1.13
N LEU A 94 -20.27 -20.20 -0.89
CA LEU A 94 -21.29 -20.00 -1.90
C LEU A 94 -21.29 -18.56 -2.42
N LYS A 95 -21.15 -18.41 -3.75
CA LYS A 95 -21.26 -17.14 -4.49
C LYS A 95 -22.35 -17.26 -5.56
N ARG A 96 -23.11 -16.18 -5.74
CA ARG A 96 -24.20 -16.07 -6.72
C ARG A 96 -23.76 -15.25 -7.93
N PHE A 97 -24.13 -15.71 -9.13
CA PHE A 97 -23.85 -14.99 -10.36
C PHE A 97 -25.14 -14.84 -11.17
N TRP A 98 -25.34 -13.64 -11.69
CA TRP A 98 -26.45 -13.31 -12.57
C TRP A 98 -26.02 -13.03 -14.01
N ILE A 99 -24.75 -12.68 -14.26
CA ILE A 99 -24.20 -12.44 -15.61
C ILE A 99 -24.39 -13.65 -16.53
N THR A 100 -24.31 -14.81 -15.97
CA THR A 100 -24.83 -16.10 -16.43
C THR A 100 -25.43 -16.79 -15.22
N ASN A 101 -26.56 -17.47 -15.38
CA ASN A 101 -27.29 -18.07 -14.25
C ASN A 101 -26.54 -19.27 -13.69
N MET A 102 -25.66 -19.01 -12.70
CA MET A 102 -24.81 -20.00 -12.04
C MET A 102 -24.53 -19.65 -10.58
N ILE A 103 -24.03 -20.62 -9.80
CA ILE A 103 -23.45 -20.44 -8.48
C ILE A 103 -22.06 -21.10 -8.43
N SER A 104 -21.14 -20.57 -7.61
CA SER A 104 -19.91 -21.29 -7.26
C SER A 104 -19.88 -21.60 -5.77
N LEU A 105 -19.30 -22.76 -5.41
CA LEU A 105 -19.24 -23.23 -4.03
C LEU A 105 -18.09 -24.24 -3.83
N GLU A 106 -17.63 -24.39 -2.59
CA GLU A 106 -16.64 -25.41 -2.20
C GLU A 106 -17.36 -26.50 -1.39
N VAL A 107 -17.32 -27.75 -1.88
CA VAL A 107 -18.15 -28.85 -1.37
C VAL A 107 -17.37 -30.16 -1.31
N GLU A 108 -17.88 -31.11 -0.50
CA GLU A 108 -17.48 -32.51 -0.54
C GLU A 108 -18.35 -33.31 -1.54
N ALA A 109 -17.84 -34.45 -2.03
CA ALA A 109 -18.45 -35.27 -3.06
C ALA A 109 -19.94 -35.59 -2.85
N PRO A 110 -20.47 -35.91 -1.62
CA PRO A 110 -21.88 -36.21 -1.44
C PRO A 110 -22.85 -35.09 -1.86
N LEU A 111 -22.45 -33.82 -1.74
CA LEU A 111 -23.27 -32.69 -2.20
C LEU A 111 -23.29 -32.59 -3.72
N ILE A 112 -22.20 -32.97 -4.40
CA ILE A 112 -22.17 -33.02 -5.87
C ILE A 112 -23.16 -34.05 -6.38
N ASP A 113 -23.23 -35.24 -5.76
CA ASP A 113 -24.19 -36.28 -6.13
C ASP A 113 -25.65 -35.78 -5.99
N ILE A 114 -25.94 -35.03 -4.95
CA ILE A 114 -27.27 -34.41 -4.75
C ILE A 114 -27.58 -33.41 -5.86
N LEU A 115 -26.62 -32.55 -6.20
CA LEU A 115 -26.77 -31.50 -7.21
C LEU A 115 -26.97 -32.08 -8.61
N LEU A 116 -26.32 -33.20 -8.92
CA LEU A 116 -26.50 -33.90 -10.21
C LEU A 116 -27.91 -34.41 -10.46
N LEU A 117 -28.64 -34.78 -9.40
CA LEU A 117 -30.02 -35.26 -9.47
C LEU A 117 -31.05 -34.14 -9.68
N ARG A 118 -30.62 -32.86 -9.56
CA ARG A 118 -31.52 -31.70 -9.67
C ARG A 118 -31.88 -31.44 -11.13
N ALA A 119 -33.18 -31.29 -11.39
CA ALA A 119 -33.68 -31.04 -12.75
C ALA A 119 -33.28 -29.65 -13.29
N GLU A 120 -33.16 -28.68 -12.39
CA GLU A 120 -32.75 -27.28 -12.70
C GLU A 120 -31.25 -27.10 -12.97
N VAL A 121 -30.40 -28.11 -12.67
CA VAL A 121 -28.96 -28.09 -12.92
C VAL A 121 -28.70 -28.63 -14.34
N ALA A 122 -28.07 -27.79 -15.18
CA ALA A 122 -27.61 -28.15 -16.51
C ALA A 122 -26.24 -28.83 -16.48
N GLY A 123 -25.31 -28.31 -15.66
CA GLY A 123 -23.96 -28.84 -15.57
C GLY A 123 -23.28 -28.44 -14.27
N ILE A 124 -22.26 -29.21 -13.90
CA ILE A 124 -21.34 -28.92 -12.77
C ILE A 124 -19.92 -28.99 -13.29
N GLU A 125 -19.23 -27.86 -13.25
CA GLU A 125 -17.84 -27.73 -13.70
C GLU A 125 -16.90 -27.60 -12.51
N LYS A 126 -15.65 -28.02 -12.69
CA LYS A 126 -14.57 -27.67 -11.77
C LYS A 126 -14.32 -26.17 -11.89
N ASP A 127 -14.31 -25.46 -10.76
CA ASP A 127 -13.87 -24.06 -10.70
C ASP A 127 -12.34 -24.02 -10.80
N ALA A 128 -11.83 -24.05 -12.03
CA ALA A 128 -10.42 -24.24 -12.32
C ALA A 128 -9.59 -23.02 -11.94
N GLU A 129 -8.34 -23.27 -11.53
CA GLU A 129 -7.36 -22.20 -11.26
C GLU A 129 -6.95 -21.47 -12.52
N ILE A 130 -6.73 -20.17 -12.39
CA ILE A 130 -6.21 -19.30 -13.46
C ILE A 130 -4.87 -18.71 -13.04
N VAL A 131 -4.01 -18.46 -14.03
CA VAL A 131 -2.65 -17.93 -13.84
C VAL A 131 -2.39 -16.72 -14.75
N SER A 132 -1.45 -15.87 -14.40
CA SER A 132 -1.01 -14.77 -15.27
C SER A 132 -0.13 -15.30 -16.40
N HIS A 133 -0.22 -14.67 -17.58
CA HIS A 133 0.57 -15.02 -18.76
C HIS A 133 1.80 -14.11 -18.91
N HIS A 134 2.83 -14.25 -18.05
CA HIS A 134 4.13 -13.62 -18.23
C HIS A 134 5.25 -14.63 -18.03
N ARG A 135 6.41 -14.38 -18.63
CA ARG A 135 7.62 -15.21 -18.47
C ARG A 135 8.77 -14.38 -17.92
N GLY A 136 9.53 -14.98 -17.02
CA GLY A 136 10.74 -14.43 -16.42
C GLY A 136 10.49 -13.42 -15.31
N SER A 137 11.56 -13.15 -14.57
CA SER A 137 11.56 -12.09 -13.54
C SER A 137 11.61 -10.71 -14.19
N VAL A 138 10.98 -9.73 -13.56
CA VAL A 138 11.01 -8.33 -13.97
C VAL A 138 12.45 -7.82 -14.05
N LYS A 139 12.88 -7.40 -15.21
CA LYS A 139 14.14 -6.67 -15.37
C LYS A 139 13.88 -5.20 -15.06
N LYS A 140 14.25 -4.75 -13.88
CA LYS A 140 14.20 -3.32 -13.52
C LYS A 140 15.11 -2.52 -14.44
N THR A 141 14.58 -1.46 -15.00
CA THR A 141 15.33 -0.58 -15.88
C THR A 141 15.70 0.69 -15.14
N ASN A 142 17.00 1.00 -15.03
CA ASN A 142 17.51 2.29 -14.57
C ASN A 142 17.36 3.38 -15.66
N PHE A 143 16.42 3.21 -16.57
CA PHE A 143 16.24 4.12 -17.70
C PHE A 143 15.61 5.44 -17.22
N VAL A 144 16.24 6.55 -17.58
CA VAL A 144 15.70 7.89 -17.36
C VAL A 144 14.41 7.99 -18.17
N PRO A 145 13.26 8.26 -17.55
CA PRO A 145 12.00 8.40 -18.27
C PRO A 145 12.08 9.63 -19.16
N ASN A 146 12.09 9.40 -20.46
CA ASN A 146 11.94 10.48 -21.45
C ASN A 146 11.68 9.89 -22.83
N GLY A 147 10.43 9.53 -23.13
CA GLY A 147 10.16 9.00 -24.46
C GLY A 147 8.86 8.22 -24.59
N LYS A 148 8.75 7.58 -25.73
CA LYS A 148 7.65 6.69 -26.08
C LYS A 148 8.17 5.26 -26.08
N GLU A 149 7.43 4.33 -25.48
CA GLU A 149 7.77 2.91 -25.60
C GLU A 149 7.66 2.45 -27.06
N ILE A 150 8.58 1.55 -27.49
CA ILE A 150 8.69 1.10 -28.88
C ILE A 150 7.41 0.45 -29.38
N GLY A 151 6.74 -0.34 -28.53
CA GLY A 151 5.49 -1.02 -28.85
C GLY A 151 4.37 -0.08 -29.30
N LEU A 152 4.30 1.11 -28.71
CA LEU A 152 3.30 2.12 -29.05
C LEU A 152 3.47 2.65 -30.49
N THR A 153 4.74 2.75 -30.93
CA THR A 153 5.06 3.14 -32.30
C THR A 153 4.81 2.01 -33.30
N ALA A 154 5.10 0.75 -32.89
CA ALA A 154 4.90 -0.42 -33.74
C ALA A 154 3.43 -0.60 -34.17
N ILE A 155 2.47 -0.28 -33.30
CA ILE A 155 1.01 -0.34 -33.56
C ILE A 155 0.45 0.98 -34.12
N ASN A 156 1.31 1.96 -34.44
CA ASN A 156 0.95 3.26 -35.02
C ASN A 156 0.02 4.13 -34.13
N ALA A 157 0.00 3.93 -32.83
CA ALA A 157 -0.79 4.74 -31.86
C ALA A 157 -0.46 6.26 -31.91
N PRO A 158 0.82 6.72 -32.08
CA PRO A 158 1.16 8.12 -32.18
C PRO A 158 0.49 8.86 -33.35
N ALA A 159 0.01 8.15 -34.37
CA ALA A 159 -0.74 8.77 -35.47
C ALA A 159 -2.10 9.35 -34.99
N LEU A 160 -2.83 8.61 -34.12
CA LEU A 160 -4.07 9.08 -33.54
C LEU A 160 -3.84 10.18 -32.49
N TRP A 161 -2.73 10.10 -31.75
CA TRP A 161 -2.37 11.17 -30.80
C TRP A 161 -2.15 12.51 -31.48
N LYS A 162 -1.50 12.51 -32.66
CA LYS A 162 -1.33 13.73 -33.48
C LYS A 162 -2.67 14.31 -33.94
N MET A 163 -3.68 13.46 -34.11
CA MET A 163 -5.05 13.89 -34.42
C MET A 163 -5.80 14.41 -33.19
N GLY A 164 -5.28 14.13 -31.98
CA GLY A 164 -5.82 14.55 -30.66
C GLY A 164 -6.54 13.45 -29.90
N TYR A 165 -6.61 12.23 -30.42
CA TYR A 165 -7.22 11.08 -29.74
C TYR A 165 -6.21 10.40 -28.81
N THR A 166 -6.54 10.34 -27.53
CA THR A 166 -5.64 9.87 -26.46
C THR A 166 -6.32 8.90 -25.47
N GLY A 167 -7.56 8.49 -25.76
CA GLY A 167 -8.41 7.69 -24.90
C GLY A 167 -9.25 8.51 -23.92
N TYR A 168 -9.29 9.84 -24.06
CA TYR A 168 -10.01 10.74 -23.15
C TYR A 168 -11.50 10.40 -23.07
N GLY A 169 -12.02 10.27 -21.82
CA GLY A 169 -13.40 9.91 -21.55
C GLY A 169 -13.75 8.44 -21.77
N ARG A 170 -12.77 7.58 -22.10
CA ARG A 170 -12.95 6.13 -22.24
C ARG A 170 -12.53 5.39 -20.99
N LYS A 171 -13.12 4.20 -20.75
CA LYS A 171 -12.88 3.39 -19.55
C LYS A 171 -12.44 1.98 -19.90
N VAL A 172 -11.46 1.49 -19.16
CA VAL A 172 -10.99 0.10 -19.23
C VAL A 172 -11.09 -0.57 -17.87
N LEU A 173 -11.55 -1.81 -17.85
CA LEU A 173 -11.37 -2.69 -16.71
C LEU A 173 -10.16 -3.58 -16.91
N ILE A 174 -9.31 -3.66 -15.90
CA ILE A 174 -8.14 -4.56 -15.85
C ILE A 174 -8.39 -5.60 -14.77
N ILE A 175 -8.61 -6.86 -15.19
CA ILE A 175 -8.74 -8.02 -14.30
C ILE A 175 -7.36 -8.67 -14.24
N ASP A 176 -6.64 -8.52 -13.10
CA ASP A 176 -5.26 -8.98 -12.96
C ASP A 176 -4.88 -9.11 -11.48
N ASN A 177 -3.60 -9.31 -11.14
CA ASN A 177 -3.13 -9.47 -9.76
C ASN A 177 -3.10 -8.16 -8.92
N GLY A 178 -3.80 -7.14 -9.36
CA GLY A 178 -3.87 -5.82 -8.75
C GLY A 178 -2.97 -4.77 -9.44
N GLN A 179 -3.22 -3.50 -9.14
CA GLN A 179 -2.54 -2.36 -9.75
C GLN A 179 -2.05 -1.39 -8.66
N ASP A 180 -0.82 -0.87 -8.80
CA ASP A 180 -0.28 0.19 -7.93
C ASP A 180 -0.93 1.54 -8.31
N ASN A 181 -2.00 1.88 -7.62
CA ASN A 181 -2.77 3.09 -7.83
C ASN A 181 -2.06 4.39 -7.37
N LEU A 182 -0.91 4.26 -6.71
CA LEU A 182 -0.06 5.40 -6.32
C LEU A 182 1.08 5.63 -7.30
N HIS A 183 1.32 4.70 -8.24
CA HIS A 183 2.38 4.84 -9.23
C HIS A 183 2.21 6.12 -10.08
N PRO A 184 3.24 6.96 -10.27
CA PRO A 184 3.15 8.25 -10.97
C PRO A 184 2.53 8.16 -12.36
N ALA A 185 2.78 7.05 -13.11
CA ALA A 185 2.22 6.85 -14.43
C ALA A 185 0.76 6.34 -14.43
N LEU A 186 0.17 5.96 -13.29
CA LEU A 186 -1.16 5.35 -13.22
C LEU A 186 -2.18 6.17 -12.43
N ARG A 187 -1.75 6.88 -11.39
CA ARG A 187 -2.63 7.51 -10.41
C ARG A 187 -3.56 8.57 -11.00
N ASN A 188 -3.10 9.34 -12.03
CA ASN A 188 -3.91 10.39 -12.63
C ASN A 188 -5.03 9.83 -13.52
N GLN A 189 -4.86 8.63 -14.07
CA GLN A 189 -5.82 7.93 -14.91
C GLN A 189 -6.75 7.00 -14.12
N PHE A 190 -6.55 6.87 -12.81
CA PHE A 190 -7.38 6.01 -11.97
C PHE A 190 -8.81 6.58 -11.84
N LEU A 191 -9.82 5.79 -12.23
CA LEU A 191 -11.23 6.21 -12.21
C LEU A 191 -11.70 6.69 -10.82
N TYR A 192 -11.10 6.19 -9.74
CA TYR A 192 -11.34 6.63 -8.37
C TYR A 192 -11.26 8.15 -8.18
N ASN A 193 -10.47 8.88 -8.98
CA ASN A 193 -10.40 10.33 -8.91
C ASN A 193 -11.75 11.01 -9.12
N HIS A 194 -12.72 10.32 -9.75
CA HIS A 194 -14.02 10.85 -10.15
C HIS A 194 -15.21 10.18 -9.49
N VAL A 195 -15.07 8.89 -9.07
CA VAL A 195 -16.14 8.08 -8.49
C VAL A 195 -15.72 7.52 -7.13
N PRO A 196 -16.64 6.98 -6.31
CA PRO A 196 -16.28 6.22 -5.11
C PRO A 196 -15.35 5.04 -5.43
N LEU A 197 -14.48 4.65 -4.51
CA LEU A 197 -13.53 3.54 -4.70
C LEU A 197 -14.27 2.24 -5.10
N SER A 198 -15.42 1.96 -4.51
CA SER A 198 -16.24 0.78 -4.83
C SER A 198 -16.72 0.69 -6.27
N GLN A 199 -16.69 1.81 -7.02
CA GLN A 199 -17.04 1.87 -8.44
C GLN A 199 -15.80 1.86 -9.36
N ALA A 200 -14.61 2.04 -8.79
CA ALA A 200 -13.35 2.05 -9.55
C ALA A 200 -12.49 0.81 -9.28
N TYR A 201 -12.65 0.20 -8.12
CA TYR A 201 -11.81 -0.91 -7.69
C TYR A 201 -12.58 -1.82 -6.74
N THR A 202 -12.67 -3.11 -7.07
CA THR A 202 -13.28 -4.09 -6.18
C THR A 202 -12.20 -4.89 -5.46
N SER A 203 -12.34 -5.06 -4.15
CA SER A 203 -11.51 -5.96 -3.36
C SER A 203 -12.22 -7.30 -3.24
N LEU A 204 -11.69 -8.33 -3.86
CA LEU A 204 -12.01 -9.72 -3.51
C LEU A 204 -11.11 -10.10 -2.34
N GLU A 205 -11.57 -9.87 -1.12
CA GLU A 205 -10.97 -10.26 0.18
C GLU A 205 -9.42 -10.28 0.27
N THR A 206 -8.88 -9.38 1.11
CA THR A 206 -7.53 -9.30 1.71
C THR A 206 -6.39 -8.58 0.98
N GLN A 207 -5.57 -7.92 1.81
CA GLN A 207 -4.59 -6.86 1.58
C GLN A 207 -3.20 -7.28 1.04
N ASP A 208 -3.03 -8.48 0.50
CA ASP A 208 -1.71 -8.97 0.08
C ASP A 208 -1.67 -9.27 -1.43
N PHE A 209 -1.78 -8.22 -2.26
CA PHE A 209 -1.69 -8.35 -3.70
C PHE A 209 -0.26 -8.16 -4.21
N CYS A 210 0.11 -8.94 -5.23
CA CYS A 210 1.35 -8.77 -5.99
C CYS A 210 1.12 -7.85 -7.19
N TYR A 211 1.01 -6.59 -6.97
CA TYR A 211 0.63 -5.57 -7.96
C TYR A 211 1.54 -5.46 -9.20
N GLU A 212 2.64 -6.21 -9.28
CA GLU A 212 3.69 -5.98 -10.29
C GLU A 212 3.19 -6.22 -11.71
N HIS A 213 2.55 -7.37 -11.97
CA HIS A 213 2.05 -7.73 -13.30
C HIS A 213 0.86 -6.86 -13.72
N GLY A 214 -0.15 -6.71 -12.87
CA GLY A 214 -1.32 -5.89 -13.19
C GLY A 214 -0.99 -4.39 -13.31
N SER A 215 -0.01 -3.87 -12.56
CA SER A 215 0.51 -2.51 -12.75
C SER A 215 1.18 -2.36 -14.10
N HIS A 216 1.93 -3.37 -14.55
CA HIS A 216 2.58 -3.38 -15.84
C HIS A 216 1.57 -3.37 -16.99
N VAL A 217 0.55 -4.21 -16.89
CA VAL A 217 -0.57 -4.27 -17.84
C VAL A 217 -1.32 -2.94 -17.91
N ALA A 218 -1.68 -2.35 -16.75
CA ALA A 218 -2.35 -1.05 -16.68
C ALA A 218 -1.51 0.07 -17.31
N GLY A 219 -0.18 0.02 -17.11
CA GLY A 219 0.76 0.96 -17.70
C GLY A 219 0.76 0.91 -19.23
N ILE A 220 0.70 -0.28 -19.84
CA ILE A 220 0.63 -0.41 -21.31
C ILE A 220 -0.68 0.11 -21.87
N VAL A 221 -1.80 -0.04 -21.16
CA VAL A 221 -3.09 0.52 -21.60
C VAL A 221 -3.12 2.03 -21.48
N ALA A 222 -2.85 2.59 -20.29
CA ALA A 222 -3.18 3.98 -19.95
C ALA A 222 -2.06 4.77 -19.27
N GLY A 223 -0.84 4.24 -19.20
CA GLY A 223 0.25 4.81 -18.42
C GLY A 223 0.83 6.11 -19.00
N LEU A 224 0.84 7.17 -18.21
CA LEU A 224 1.52 8.45 -18.47
C LEU A 224 2.00 9.06 -17.15
N ASP A 225 3.29 9.15 -16.96
CA ASP A 225 3.84 10.00 -15.92
C ASP A 225 3.80 11.48 -16.39
N ARG A 226 2.82 12.22 -15.88
CA ARG A 226 2.59 13.62 -16.28
C ARG A 226 3.72 14.55 -15.85
N MET A 227 4.44 14.23 -14.78
CA MET A 227 5.57 15.05 -14.31
C MET A 227 6.77 14.94 -15.22
N THR A 228 7.12 13.74 -15.70
CA THR A 228 8.26 13.47 -16.58
C THR A 228 7.87 13.44 -18.06
N ARG A 229 6.57 13.40 -18.39
CA ARG A 229 6.02 13.20 -19.75
C ARG A 229 6.40 11.85 -20.35
N ASP A 230 6.68 10.85 -19.51
CA ASP A 230 7.01 9.50 -19.93
C ASP A 230 5.74 8.74 -20.32
N THR A 231 5.58 8.43 -21.61
CA THR A 231 4.42 7.79 -22.17
C THR A 231 4.68 6.31 -22.39
N ILE A 232 4.06 5.46 -21.57
CA ILE A 232 4.14 4.00 -21.67
C ILE A 232 2.80 3.38 -22.09
N GLY A 233 1.71 4.16 -22.08
CA GLY A 233 0.36 3.71 -22.40
C GLY A 233 -0.11 4.12 -23.79
N VAL A 234 -0.87 3.21 -24.45
CA VAL A 234 -1.48 3.44 -25.76
C VAL A 234 -2.54 4.54 -25.68
N ALA A 235 -3.45 4.46 -24.70
CA ALA A 235 -4.56 5.38 -24.47
C ALA A 235 -4.37 6.14 -23.15
N PHE A 236 -3.32 6.95 -23.08
CA PHE A 236 -2.79 7.52 -21.85
C PHE A 236 -3.69 8.55 -21.13
N ASN A 237 -4.83 8.93 -21.70
CA ASN A 237 -5.88 9.72 -21.04
C ASN A 237 -7.18 8.92 -20.80
N ALA A 238 -7.18 7.61 -21.06
CA ALA A 238 -8.27 6.74 -20.64
C ALA A 238 -8.25 6.53 -19.13
N GLN A 239 -9.43 6.29 -18.56
CA GLN A 239 -9.59 5.98 -17.15
C GLN A 239 -9.55 4.45 -16.94
N TRP A 240 -8.73 4.00 -16.01
CA TRP A 240 -8.67 2.58 -15.65
C TRP A 240 -9.41 2.29 -14.35
N MET A 241 -10.00 1.12 -14.27
CA MET A 241 -10.60 0.50 -13.11
C MET A 241 -10.03 -0.92 -12.96
N GLY A 242 -10.06 -1.48 -11.74
CA GLY A 242 -9.37 -2.73 -11.46
C GLY A 242 -10.18 -3.75 -10.68
N VAL A 243 -9.97 -5.01 -11.03
CA VAL A 243 -10.39 -6.18 -10.25
C VAL A 243 -9.13 -6.96 -9.89
N PRO A 244 -8.65 -6.86 -8.64
CA PRO A 244 -7.48 -7.60 -8.21
C PRO A 244 -7.83 -9.07 -7.95
N LEU A 245 -7.13 -9.98 -8.62
CA LEU A 245 -7.21 -11.41 -8.42
C LEU A 245 -5.92 -11.94 -7.81
N PRO A 246 -5.95 -12.94 -6.92
CA PRO A 246 -4.75 -13.60 -6.40
C PRO A 246 -4.14 -14.55 -7.45
N LEU A 247 -3.64 -14.00 -8.56
CA LEU A 247 -3.02 -14.77 -9.64
C LEU A 247 -1.60 -15.20 -9.27
N LYS A 248 -1.28 -16.47 -9.47
CA LYS A 248 0.10 -16.97 -9.46
C LYS A 248 0.81 -16.60 -10.75
N ASN A 249 2.12 -16.42 -10.65
CA ASN A 249 2.97 -16.35 -11.82
C ASN A 249 3.11 -17.72 -12.47
N ALA A 250 3.20 -17.77 -13.81
CA ALA A 250 3.32 -19.04 -14.56
C ALA A 250 4.59 -19.84 -14.22
N ASP A 251 5.64 -19.17 -13.70
CA ASP A 251 6.90 -19.80 -13.26
C ASP A 251 6.85 -20.38 -11.83
N GLY A 252 5.68 -20.32 -11.18
CA GLY A 252 5.49 -20.81 -9.81
C GLY A 252 6.10 -19.93 -8.74
N THR A 253 6.69 -18.78 -9.09
CA THR A 253 7.12 -17.79 -8.09
C THR A 253 5.88 -17.19 -7.43
N GLU A 254 5.73 -17.47 -6.16
CA GLU A 254 4.48 -17.24 -5.43
C GLU A 254 4.27 -15.78 -5.02
N CYS A 255 3.13 -15.26 -5.43
CA CYS A 255 2.27 -14.53 -4.51
C CYS A 255 1.66 -15.53 -3.52
N LYS A 256 1.93 -15.42 -2.24
CA LYS A 256 1.55 -16.39 -1.19
C LYS A 256 0.05 -16.50 -0.91
N LEU A 257 -0.83 -16.18 -1.86
CA LEU A 257 -2.27 -16.20 -1.67
C LEU A 257 -2.92 -17.40 -2.37
N LYS A 258 -4.16 -17.68 -1.96
CA LYS A 258 -5.03 -18.67 -2.62
C LYS A 258 -5.02 -18.41 -4.13
N ASN A 259 -4.92 -19.46 -4.92
CA ASN A 259 -5.05 -19.35 -6.37
C ASN A 259 -6.40 -18.77 -6.74
N ALA A 260 -6.40 -17.77 -7.62
CA ALA A 260 -7.61 -17.28 -8.26
C ALA A 260 -8.25 -18.40 -9.10
N THR A 261 -9.56 -18.39 -9.16
CA THR A 261 -10.34 -19.33 -9.93
C THR A 261 -11.14 -18.63 -11.04
N GLN A 262 -11.69 -19.40 -11.96
CA GLN A 262 -12.56 -18.87 -13.01
C GLN A 262 -13.74 -18.08 -12.44
N SER A 263 -14.37 -18.57 -11.37
CA SER A 263 -15.49 -17.86 -10.74
C SER A 263 -15.10 -16.50 -10.14
N ASP A 264 -13.86 -16.33 -9.69
CA ASP A 264 -13.35 -15.04 -9.23
C ASP A 264 -13.29 -14.03 -10.39
N ALA A 265 -12.76 -14.43 -11.55
CA ALA A 265 -12.72 -13.59 -12.74
C ALA A 265 -14.12 -13.27 -13.28
N ILE A 266 -15.03 -14.26 -13.27
CA ILE A 266 -16.45 -14.07 -13.66
C ILE A 266 -17.12 -13.06 -12.73
N GLY A 267 -16.82 -13.10 -11.42
CA GLY A 267 -17.28 -12.09 -10.46
C GLY A 267 -16.81 -10.68 -10.81
N GLY A 268 -15.58 -10.52 -11.28
CA GLY A 268 -15.06 -9.27 -11.79
C GLY A 268 -15.80 -8.79 -13.06
N MET A 269 -16.07 -9.69 -13.99
CA MET A 269 -16.84 -9.39 -15.20
C MET A 269 -18.29 -9.00 -14.85
N GLN A 270 -18.92 -9.69 -13.91
CA GLN A 270 -20.25 -9.34 -13.42
C GLN A 270 -20.27 -7.93 -12.80
N TRP A 271 -19.28 -7.61 -11.93
CA TRP A 271 -19.18 -6.29 -11.33
C TRP A 271 -19.01 -5.20 -12.39
N ALA A 272 -18.27 -5.46 -13.47
CA ALA A 272 -18.04 -4.51 -14.57
C ALA A 272 -19.34 -4.02 -15.25
N LEU A 273 -20.40 -4.81 -15.20
CA LEU A 273 -21.68 -4.46 -15.79
C LEU A 273 -22.56 -3.57 -14.90
N ASN A 274 -22.23 -3.43 -13.62
CA ASN A 274 -23.01 -2.63 -12.67
C ASN A 274 -22.15 -2.17 -11.48
N PRO A 275 -21.09 -1.37 -11.71
CA PRO A 275 -20.18 -0.93 -10.64
C PRO A 275 -20.86 -0.03 -9.60
N ASP A 276 -21.83 0.80 -10.02
CA ASP A 276 -22.57 1.71 -9.14
C ASP A 276 -23.83 1.07 -8.50
N ARG A 277 -24.14 -0.19 -8.87
CA ARG A 277 -25.33 -0.95 -8.45
C ARG A 277 -26.66 -0.28 -8.89
N ASN A 278 -26.63 0.46 -9.98
CA ASN A 278 -27.80 1.10 -10.57
C ASN A 278 -28.00 0.64 -12.03
N ASN A 279 -28.92 -0.29 -12.25
CA ASN A 279 -29.18 -0.81 -13.59
C ASN A 279 -29.59 0.28 -14.62
N SER A 280 -29.97 1.48 -14.18
CA SER A 280 -30.42 2.57 -15.05
C SER A 280 -29.28 3.42 -15.61
N THR A 281 -28.04 3.15 -15.26
CA THR A 281 -26.83 3.83 -15.77
C THR A 281 -25.98 2.87 -16.59
N SER A 282 -25.43 3.32 -17.71
CA SER A 282 -24.45 2.58 -18.51
C SER A 282 -23.12 3.32 -18.64
N SER A 283 -23.07 4.55 -18.12
CA SER A 283 -21.87 5.39 -18.21
C SER A 283 -20.74 4.93 -17.30
N ASP A 284 -21.01 4.07 -16.30
CA ASP A 284 -20.05 3.46 -15.39
C ASP A 284 -19.41 2.16 -15.93
N ILE A 285 -20.04 1.55 -16.94
CA ILE A 285 -19.57 0.33 -17.61
C ILE A 285 -18.31 0.62 -18.45
N PRO A 286 -17.24 -0.20 -18.39
CA PRO A 286 -16.06 -0.04 -19.22
C PRO A 286 -16.35 -0.26 -20.72
N ASP A 287 -15.56 0.37 -21.59
CA ASP A 287 -15.62 0.13 -23.05
C ASP A 287 -14.97 -1.21 -23.43
N VAL A 288 -13.98 -1.65 -22.63
CA VAL A 288 -13.21 -2.88 -22.88
C VAL A 288 -12.69 -3.46 -21.56
N ILE A 289 -12.57 -4.79 -21.51
CA ILE A 289 -11.93 -5.55 -20.42
C ILE A 289 -10.65 -6.19 -20.93
N ASN A 290 -9.54 -5.95 -20.22
CA ASN A 290 -8.26 -6.62 -20.44
C ASN A 290 -8.08 -7.80 -19.50
N ASN A 291 -7.77 -8.97 -20.08
CA ASN A 291 -7.54 -10.24 -19.36
C ASN A 291 -6.17 -10.79 -19.77
N SER A 292 -5.15 -10.52 -18.96
CA SER A 292 -3.78 -11.00 -19.19
C SER A 292 -3.49 -12.27 -18.36
N TRP A 293 -4.45 -13.21 -18.36
CA TRP A 293 -4.44 -14.46 -17.59
C TRP A 293 -5.21 -15.56 -18.33
N GLY A 294 -5.05 -16.81 -17.88
CA GLY A 294 -5.81 -17.94 -18.39
C GLY A 294 -5.42 -19.25 -17.73
N SER A 295 -6.02 -20.35 -18.19
CA SER A 295 -5.62 -21.72 -17.87
C SER A 295 -4.86 -22.30 -19.04
N PRO A 296 -3.60 -22.77 -18.85
CA PRO A 296 -2.80 -23.30 -19.96
C PRO A 296 -3.37 -24.61 -20.55
N PRO A 297 -2.98 -24.99 -21.77
CA PRO A 297 -3.37 -26.25 -22.39
C PRO A 297 -3.09 -27.45 -21.49
N GLY A 298 -4.02 -28.42 -21.49
CA GLY A 298 -3.97 -29.61 -20.62
C GLY A 298 -4.46 -29.37 -19.18
N LYS A 299 -4.78 -28.12 -18.83
CA LYS A 299 -5.43 -27.78 -17.56
C LYS A 299 -6.93 -27.47 -17.68
N PHE A 300 -7.45 -27.51 -18.92
CA PHE A 300 -8.88 -27.43 -19.25
C PHE A 300 -9.22 -28.48 -20.31
N ASN A 301 -10.51 -28.83 -20.39
CA ASN A 301 -10.98 -29.85 -21.36
C ASN A 301 -11.74 -29.19 -22.52
N VAL A 302 -11.65 -29.80 -23.69
CA VAL A 302 -12.35 -29.38 -24.93
C VAL A 302 -13.87 -29.35 -24.74
N SER A 303 -14.44 -30.21 -23.91
CA SER A 303 -15.89 -30.18 -23.61
C SER A 303 -16.30 -28.88 -22.90
N SER A 304 -15.41 -28.22 -22.15
CA SER A 304 -15.66 -26.92 -21.52
C SER A 304 -15.87 -25.81 -22.54
N CYS A 305 -15.42 -25.97 -23.78
CA CYS A 305 -15.60 -25.00 -24.85
C CYS A 305 -17.05 -24.74 -25.22
N PHE A 306 -17.90 -25.78 -25.16
CA PHE A 306 -19.26 -25.74 -25.64
C PHE A 306 -20.31 -25.72 -24.54
N THR A 307 -19.91 -26.06 -23.31
CA THR A 307 -20.79 -26.10 -22.12
C THR A 307 -20.44 -25.00 -21.13
N SER A 308 -19.37 -24.26 -21.39
CA SER A 308 -18.78 -23.30 -20.48
C SER A 308 -19.70 -22.10 -20.25
N SER A 309 -19.76 -21.67 -19.01
CA SER A 309 -20.37 -20.41 -18.59
C SER A 309 -19.86 -19.20 -19.38
N TYR A 310 -18.64 -19.25 -19.92
CA TYR A 310 -18.02 -18.16 -20.68
C TYR A 310 -18.73 -17.82 -22.01
N LEU A 311 -19.37 -18.78 -22.70
CA LEU A 311 -20.15 -18.49 -23.93
C LEU A 311 -21.28 -17.48 -23.64
N ASN A 312 -22.03 -17.71 -22.56
CA ASN A 312 -23.10 -16.82 -22.15
C ASN A 312 -22.56 -15.46 -21.66
N ILE A 313 -21.41 -15.46 -20.95
CA ILE A 313 -20.76 -14.25 -20.46
C ILE A 313 -20.32 -13.40 -21.64
N PHE A 314 -19.66 -13.96 -22.66
CA PHE A 314 -19.21 -13.23 -23.83
C PHE A 314 -20.38 -12.62 -24.60
N ASN A 315 -21.47 -13.37 -24.78
CA ASN A 315 -22.69 -12.85 -25.38
C ASN A 315 -23.32 -11.73 -24.54
N THR A 316 -23.34 -11.86 -23.22
CA THR A 316 -23.83 -10.82 -22.31
C THR A 316 -22.99 -9.55 -22.41
N MET A 317 -21.67 -9.65 -22.35
CA MET A 317 -20.73 -8.53 -22.47
C MET A 317 -20.87 -7.83 -23.83
N ARG A 318 -20.92 -8.61 -24.91
CA ARG A 318 -21.16 -8.08 -26.26
C ARG A 318 -22.45 -7.25 -26.34
N ASN A 319 -23.53 -7.74 -25.76
CA ASN A 319 -24.82 -7.03 -25.78
C ASN A 319 -24.88 -5.83 -24.82
N ALA A 320 -24.06 -5.81 -23.78
CA ALA A 320 -23.82 -4.62 -22.95
C ALA A 320 -22.91 -3.59 -23.62
N GLY A 321 -22.32 -3.93 -24.78
CA GLY A 321 -21.42 -3.05 -25.51
C GLY A 321 -20.02 -2.98 -24.90
N VAL A 322 -19.47 -4.11 -24.44
CA VAL A 322 -18.15 -4.26 -23.84
C VAL A 322 -17.29 -5.21 -24.70
N ALA A 323 -16.13 -4.74 -25.15
CA ALA A 323 -15.13 -5.60 -25.80
C ALA A 323 -14.37 -6.43 -24.76
N ILE A 324 -13.97 -7.64 -25.12
CA ILE A 324 -13.18 -8.52 -24.26
C ILE A 324 -11.90 -8.94 -24.97
N VAL A 325 -10.76 -8.58 -24.40
CA VAL A 325 -9.43 -8.91 -24.90
C VAL A 325 -8.76 -9.90 -23.95
N PHE A 326 -8.19 -10.98 -24.52
CA PHE A 326 -7.39 -11.96 -23.79
C PHE A 326 -5.97 -12.09 -24.37
N SER A 327 -5.01 -12.34 -23.51
CA SER A 327 -3.72 -12.88 -23.93
C SER A 327 -3.88 -14.33 -24.42
N SER A 328 -3.19 -14.72 -25.51
CA SER A 328 -3.33 -16.04 -26.12
C SER A 328 -2.73 -17.20 -25.31
N GLY A 329 -1.84 -16.91 -24.36
CA GLY A 329 -1.07 -17.88 -23.59
C GLY A 329 0.43 -17.82 -23.92
N ASN A 330 1.25 -18.46 -23.08
CA ASN A 330 2.71 -18.43 -23.21
C ASN A 330 3.34 -19.83 -23.38
N GLU A 331 2.55 -20.78 -23.85
CA GLU A 331 2.94 -22.18 -24.00
C GLU A 331 3.44 -22.54 -25.42
N GLY A 332 3.62 -21.51 -26.29
CA GLY A 332 4.21 -21.70 -27.61
C GLY A 332 5.64 -22.25 -27.55
N PRO A 333 6.24 -22.60 -28.71
CA PRO A 333 5.82 -22.29 -30.10
C PRO A 333 4.94 -23.37 -30.76
N ASP A 334 4.61 -24.48 -30.06
CA ASP A 334 3.86 -25.58 -30.61
C ASP A 334 2.39 -25.18 -30.92
N SER A 335 1.75 -25.95 -31.81
CA SER A 335 0.34 -25.78 -32.16
C SER A 335 -0.56 -26.19 -31.00
N LEU A 336 -1.83 -25.71 -30.98
CA LEU A 336 -2.84 -26.03 -29.98
C LEU A 336 -2.49 -25.53 -28.56
N THR A 337 -1.77 -24.41 -28.47
CA THR A 337 -1.26 -23.84 -27.21
C THR A 337 -1.99 -22.58 -26.77
N ILE A 338 -3.15 -22.27 -27.36
CA ILE A 338 -4.00 -21.18 -26.89
C ILE A 338 -4.61 -21.54 -25.54
N SER A 339 -4.49 -20.64 -24.56
CA SER A 339 -5.02 -20.82 -23.21
C SER A 339 -6.55 -20.61 -23.16
N PHE A 340 -7.21 -21.24 -22.17
CA PHE A 340 -8.62 -20.99 -21.88
C PHE A 340 -8.75 -19.75 -20.96
N PRO A 341 -9.72 -18.80 -21.18
CA PRO A 341 -10.82 -18.86 -22.13
C PRO A 341 -10.54 -18.21 -23.50
N ALA A 342 -9.31 -17.74 -23.77
CA ALA A 342 -8.93 -17.13 -25.07
C ALA A 342 -9.21 -18.07 -26.27
N VAL A 343 -9.14 -19.38 -26.05
CA VAL A 343 -9.37 -20.44 -27.06
C VAL A 343 -10.83 -20.57 -27.47
N VAL A 344 -11.78 -20.09 -26.66
CA VAL A 344 -13.22 -20.13 -26.97
C VAL A 344 -13.52 -19.21 -28.15
N THR A 345 -14.43 -19.57 -29.01
CA THR A 345 -14.83 -18.79 -30.18
C THR A 345 -16.35 -18.69 -30.25
N THR A 346 -16.88 -17.46 -30.27
CA THR A 346 -18.31 -17.17 -30.49
C THR A 346 -18.56 -16.63 -31.91
N ASP A 347 -17.60 -15.86 -32.42
CA ASP A 347 -17.54 -15.32 -33.79
C ASP A 347 -16.06 -15.02 -34.15
N LEU A 348 -15.79 -14.28 -35.22
CA LEU A 348 -14.44 -13.97 -35.71
C LEU A 348 -13.56 -13.17 -34.74
N VAL A 349 -14.16 -12.47 -33.77
CA VAL A 349 -13.41 -11.48 -32.94
C VAL A 349 -13.79 -11.53 -31.46
N MET A 350 -14.51 -12.53 -31.00
CA MET A 350 -14.92 -12.62 -29.59
C MET A 350 -14.83 -14.03 -29.00
N PRO A 351 -14.06 -14.18 -27.90
CA PRO A 351 -13.17 -13.19 -27.30
C PRO A 351 -11.98 -12.90 -28.22
N PHE A 352 -11.46 -11.69 -28.15
CA PHE A 352 -10.33 -11.27 -28.99
C PHE A 352 -9.02 -11.70 -28.35
N SER A 353 -8.39 -12.76 -28.90
CA SER A 353 -7.12 -13.26 -28.38
C SER A 353 -5.92 -12.66 -29.10
N VAL A 354 -4.86 -12.37 -28.33
CA VAL A 354 -3.71 -11.60 -28.81
C VAL A 354 -2.43 -12.38 -28.60
N GLY A 355 -1.72 -12.68 -29.68
CA GLY A 355 -0.36 -13.24 -29.68
C GLY A 355 0.70 -12.16 -29.53
N ALA A 356 1.95 -12.58 -29.32
CA ALA A 356 3.06 -11.69 -29.01
C ALA A 356 4.15 -11.66 -30.08
N VAL A 357 4.52 -10.45 -30.54
CA VAL A 357 5.66 -10.22 -31.43
C VAL A 357 6.77 -9.43 -30.73
N ASN A 358 7.98 -9.51 -31.28
CA ASN A 358 9.12 -8.70 -30.85
C ASN A 358 9.20 -7.40 -31.65
N ALA A 359 8.74 -6.30 -31.10
CA ALA A 359 8.78 -4.98 -31.75
C ALA A 359 10.19 -4.35 -31.83
N ARG A 360 11.18 -4.93 -31.17
CA ARG A 360 12.57 -4.46 -31.22
C ARG A 360 13.34 -4.98 -32.44
N ILE A 361 12.76 -5.93 -33.16
CA ILE A 361 13.36 -6.55 -34.35
C ILE A 361 12.51 -6.18 -35.58
N SER A 362 13.18 -5.77 -36.67
CA SER A 362 12.49 -5.46 -37.92
C SER A 362 11.75 -6.69 -38.45
N GLY A 363 10.54 -6.47 -39.01
CA GLY A 363 9.66 -7.55 -39.45
C GLY A 363 8.82 -8.19 -38.35
N PHE A 364 8.94 -7.73 -37.11
CA PHE A 364 8.10 -8.12 -35.97
C PHE A 364 7.94 -9.65 -35.82
N PRO A 365 9.05 -10.42 -35.66
CA PRO A 365 8.96 -11.86 -35.55
C PRO A 365 8.11 -12.29 -34.35
N ILE A 366 7.34 -13.40 -34.53
CA ILE A 366 6.60 -14.02 -33.46
C ILE A 366 7.55 -14.45 -32.35
N THR A 367 7.14 -14.26 -31.09
CA THR A 367 7.93 -14.73 -29.94
C THR A 367 7.79 -16.23 -29.76
N SER A 368 8.86 -16.90 -29.28
CA SER A 368 8.87 -18.36 -29.12
C SER A 368 7.86 -18.89 -28.07
N PHE A 369 7.35 -18.02 -27.22
CA PHE A 369 6.37 -18.38 -26.19
C PHE A 369 4.93 -18.08 -26.60
N SER A 370 4.68 -17.31 -27.67
CA SER A 370 3.31 -16.93 -28.06
C SER A 370 2.43 -18.16 -28.29
N GLY A 371 1.28 -18.19 -27.62
CA GLY A 371 0.28 -19.24 -27.86
C GLY A 371 -0.14 -19.27 -29.32
N SER A 372 -0.24 -20.49 -29.89
CA SER A 372 -0.49 -20.78 -31.30
C SER A 372 -1.70 -21.68 -31.47
N GLY A 373 -2.52 -21.35 -32.47
CA GLY A 373 -3.67 -22.17 -32.89
C GLY A 373 -3.32 -23.49 -33.55
N PRO A 374 -4.29 -24.15 -34.18
CA PRO A 374 -5.70 -23.77 -34.19
C PRO A 374 -6.37 -23.92 -32.82
N SER A 375 -7.54 -23.31 -32.63
CA SER A 375 -8.37 -23.52 -31.46
C SER A 375 -8.72 -24.99 -31.28
N VAL A 376 -8.57 -25.53 -30.08
CA VAL A 376 -9.10 -26.84 -29.72
C VAL A 376 -10.65 -26.82 -29.56
N CYS A 377 -11.23 -25.63 -29.43
CA CYS A 377 -12.66 -25.39 -29.37
C CYS A 377 -13.23 -25.19 -30.81
N LEU A 378 -13.09 -26.18 -31.66
CA LEU A 378 -13.51 -26.10 -33.07
C LEU A 378 -15.04 -25.96 -33.18
N PRO A 379 -15.56 -24.81 -33.61
CA PRO A 379 -16.94 -24.72 -34.07
C PRO A 379 -17.07 -25.45 -35.43
N ASN A 380 -18.31 -25.68 -35.87
CA ASN A 380 -18.58 -26.32 -37.19
C ASN A 380 -18.05 -25.51 -38.40
N ASN A 381 -17.37 -24.41 -38.15
CA ASN A 381 -16.74 -23.57 -39.18
C ASN A 381 -15.22 -23.46 -38.94
N GLU A 382 -14.43 -24.09 -39.80
CA GLU A 382 -12.97 -24.13 -39.67
C GLU A 382 -12.31 -22.72 -39.65
N ALA A 383 -12.92 -21.76 -40.35
CA ALA A 383 -12.41 -20.38 -40.39
C ALA A 383 -12.44 -19.70 -38.99
N LEU A 384 -13.35 -20.11 -38.13
CA LEU A 384 -13.42 -19.64 -36.74
C LEU A 384 -12.41 -20.34 -35.80
N GLY A 385 -11.69 -21.32 -36.30
CA GLY A 385 -10.68 -22.07 -35.55
C GLY A 385 -9.29 -21.45 -35.56
N ILE A 386 -9.03 -20.44 -36.41
CA ILE A 386 -7.73 -19.77 -36.44
C ILE A 386 -7.57 -18.89 -35.21
N LYS A 387 -6.47 -19.07 -34.48
CA LYS A 387 -6.10 -18.32 -33.28
C LYS A 387 -4.58 -18.11 -33.22
N PRO A 388 -4.07 -16.98 -32.63
CA PRO A 388 -4.82 -15.84 -32.11
C PRO A 388 -5.47 -15.04 -33.26
N GLU A 389 -6.40 -14.11 -32.97
CA GLU A 389 -6.98 -13.24 -34.00
C GLU A 389 -5.96 -12.25 -34.56
N VAL A 390 -5.13 -11.67 -33.69
CA VAL A 390 -4.07 -10.71 -34.06
C VAL A 390 -2.85 -10.88 -33.16
N VAL A 391 -1.78 -10.18 -33.51
CA VAL A 391 -0.60 -10.04 -32.66
C VAL A 391 -0.34 -8.56 -32.31
N ALA A 392 0.38 -8.35 -31.20
CA ALA A 392 0.85 -7.05 -30.75
C ALA A 392 2.21 -7.19 -30.02
N PRO A 393 2.92 -6.08 -29.71
CA PRO A 393 4.21 -6.12 -29.02
C PRO A 393 4.12 -6.79 -27.65
N GLY A 394 4.91 -7.87 -27.44
CA GLY A 394 4.89 -8.62 -26.18
C GLY A 394 6.28 -9.03 -25.66
N GLN A 395 7.37 -8.64 -26.35
CA GLN A 395 8.74 -8.97 -25.94
C GLN A 395 9.45 -7.77 -25.32
N GLU A 396 9.96 -7.94 -24.09
CA GLU A 396 10.71 -6.91 -23.35
C GLU A 396 10.02 -5.52 -23.34
N VAL A 397 8.72 -5.52 -23.10
CA VAL A 397 7.91 -4.30 -23.03
C VAL A 397 8.14 -3.63 -21.69
N ARG A 398 8.51 -2.35 -21.71
CA ARG A 398 8.72 -1.53 -20.52
C ARG A 398 7.39 -0.93 -20.05
N SER A 399 7.10 -1.02 -18.76
CA SER A 399 5.91 -0.41 -18.18
C SER A 399 6.07 -0.16 -16.66
N ALA A 400 5.00 0.31 -15.99
CA ALA A 400 4.95 0.56 -14.57
C ALA A 400 5.04 -0.75 -13.77
N ILE A 401 5.78 -0.73 -12.67
CA ILE A 401 5.85 -1.81 -11.67
C ILE A 401 5.76 -1.22 -10.26
N ASN A 402 5.61 -2.07 -9.25
CA ASN A 402 5.44 -1.63 -7.86
C ASN A 402 6.50 -0.66 -7.37
N GLY A 403 6.10 0.28 -6.50
CA GLY A 403 7.00 1.17 -5.77
C GLY A 403 7.57 2.29 -6.63
N ASN A 404 6.77 2.89 -7.50
CA ASN A 404 7.15 4.00 -8.38
C ASN A 404 8.30 3.65 -9.34
N ALA A 405 8.44 2.38 -9.71
CA ALA A 405 9.50 1.89 -10.57
C ALA A 405 8.97 1.48 -11.96
N TYR A 406 9.89 1.36 -12.91
CA TYR A 406 9.60 0.85 -14.25
C TYR A 406 10.40 -0.43 -14.49
N GLY A 407 9.81 -1.37 -15.22
CA GLY A 407 10.44 -2.64 -15.54
C GLY A 407 10.01 -3.19 -16.89
N SER A 408 10.77 -4.14 -17.42
CA SER A 408 10.43 -4.83 -18.66
C SER A 408 9.96 -6.25 -18.37
N LEU A 409 8.83 -6.62 -18.94
CA LEU A 409 8.26 -7.97 -18.95
C LEU A 409 8.08 -8.50 -20.37
N SER A 410 8.01 -9.82 -20.50
CA SER A 410 7.71 -10.50 -21.75
C SER A 410 6.55 -11.47 -21.59
N GLY A 411 5.63 -11.49 -22.53
CA GLY A 411 4.45 -12.36 -22.52
C GLY A 411 3.36 -11.84 -23.46
N THR A 412 2.43 -12.70 -23.78
CA THR A 412 1.17 -12.30 -24.45
C THR A 412 0.33 -11.38 -23.54
N SER A 413 0.58 -11.43 -22.21
CA SER A 413 0.08 -10.46 -21.22
C SER A 413 0.46 -9.01 -21.54
N MET A 414 1.58 -8.76 -22.25
CA MET A 414 2.01 -7.43 -22.65
C MET A 414 1.45 -7.05 -24.02
N ALA A 415 1.14 -8.05 -24.85
CA ALA A 415 0.52 -7.83 -26.16
C ALA A 415 -0.97 -7.43 -26.05
N ALA A 416 -1.75 -8.13 -25.24
CA ALA A 416 -3.18 -7.86 -25.04
C ALA A 416 -3.49 -6.40 -24.64
N PRO A 417 -2.78 -5.75 -23.69
CA PRO A 417 -3.05 -4.36 -23.32
C PRO A 417 -2.73 -3.34 -24.42
N HIS A 418 -1.85 -3.66 -25.40
CA HIS A 418 -1.68 -2.81 -26.59
C HIS A 418 -2.97 -2.76 -27.42
N VAL A 419 -3.59 -3.91 -27.64
CA VAL A 419 -4.88 -4.01 -28.35
C VAL A 419 -5.99 -3.31 -27.57
N THR A 420 -6.04 -3.53 -26.24
CA THR A 420 -7.00 -2.87 -25.35
C THR A 420 -6.92 -1.34 -25.44
N GLY A 421 -5.70 -0.79 -25.41
CA GLY A 421 -5.48 0.65 -25.60
C GLY A 421 -5.86 1.13 -26.99
N ALA A 422 -5.62 0.34 -28.04
CA ALA A 422 -6.03 0.66 -29.40
C ALA A 422 -7.56 0.78 -29.53
N ILE A 423 -8.31 -0.13 -28.89
CA ILE A 423 -9.78 -0.07 -28.84
C ILE A 423 -10.24 1.24 -28.18
N LEU A 424 -9.59 1.70 -27.09
CA LEU A 424 -9.96 2.94 -26.40
C LEU A 424 -9.69 4.18 -27.27
N LEU A 425 -8.59 4.23 -28.02
CA LEU A 425 -8.32 5.33 -28.97
C LEU A 425 -9.40 5.41 -30.07
N LEU A 426 -9.74 4.27 -30.66
CA LEU A 426 -10.78 4.19 -31.67
C LEU A 426 -12.18 4.50 -31.08
N LYS A 427 -12.43 4.08 -29.84
CA LYS A 427 -13.68 4.35 -29.15
C LYS A 427 -13.85 5.84 -28.79
N GLU A 428 -12.75 6.57 -28.55
CA GLU A 428 -12.79 8.04 -28.44
C GLU A 428 -13.19 8.68 -29.77
N ALA A 429 -12.60 8.20 -30.88
CA ALA A 429 -12.90 8.73 -32.20
C ALA A 429 -14.33 8.37 -32.69
N PHE A 430 -14.80 7.17 -32.35
CA PHE A 430 -16.09 6.64 -32.78
C PHE A 430 -16.96 6.20 -31.56
N PRO A 431 -17.41 7.13 -30.71
CA PRO A 431 -18.06 6.81 -29.44
C PRO A 431 -19.38 6.03 -29.59
N ASN A 432 -20.09 6.20 -30.70
CA ASN A 432 -21.38 5.58 -31.00
C ASN A 432 -21.24 4.24 -31.76
N VAL A 433 -20.01 3.88 -32.19
CA VAL A 433 -19.75 2.62 -32.88
C VAL A 433 -19.60 1.51 -31.82
N SER A 434 -20.22 0.35 -32.08
CA SER A 434 -20.13 -0.77 -31.15
C SER A 434 -18.66 -1.21 -30.97
N PRO A 435 -18.25 -1.63 -29.76
CA PRO A 435 -16.91 -2.15 -29.52
C PRO A 435 -16.57 -3.32 -30.43
N LEU A 436 -17.54 -4.17 -30.76
CA LEU A 436 -17.35 -5.27 -31.71
C LEU A 436 -16.91 -4.77 -33.08
N LYS A 437 -17.57 -3.75 -33.64
CA LYS A 437 -17.21 -3.17 -34.95
C LYS A 437 -15.81 -2.52 -34.94
N ILE A 438 -15.40 -1.98 -33.80
CA ILE A 438 -14.04 -1.44 -33.59
C ILE A 438 -13.02 -2.58 -33.60
N VAL A 439 -13.30 -3.69 -32.91
CA VAL A 439 -12.45 -4.87 -32.88
C VAL A 439 -12.35 -5.52 -34.27
N GLU A 440 -13.47 -5.62 -35.00
CA GLU A 440 -13.48 -6.05 -36.41
C GLU A 440 -12.57 -5.19 -37.28
N ALA A 441 -12.61 -3.87 -37.09
CA ALA A 441 -11.74 -2.97 -37.86
C ALA A 441 -10.25 -3.19 -37.55
N LEU A 442 -9.88 -3.44 -36.30
CA LEU A 442 -8.51 -3.80 -35.91
C LEU A 442 -8.07 -5.13 -36.52
N TYR A 443 -8.98 -6.10 -36.57
CA TYR A 443 -8.74 -7.41 -37.17
C TYR A 443 -8.57 -7.32 -38.69
N GLU A 444 -9.49 -6.63 -39.39
CA GLU A 444 -9.50 -6.49 -40.86
C GLU A 444 -8.34 -5.65 -41.40
N SER A 445 -7.86 -4.65 -40.62
CA SER A 445 -6.79 -3.73 -41.04
C SER A 445 -5.40 -4.09 -40.53
N ALA A 446 -5.25 -5.26 -39.89
CA ALA A 446 -3.98 -5.71 -39.35
C ALA A 446 -2.93 -5.88 -40.49
N ILE A 447 -1.65 -5.61 -40.18
CA ILE A 447 -0.53 -5.78 -41.09
C ILE A 447 -0.20 -7.27 -41.12
N ASP A 448 -0.41 -7.91 -42.29
CA ASP A 448 -0.11 -9.32 -42.51
C ASP A 448 1.36 -9.63 -42.23
N LEU A 449 1.64 -10.63 -41.41
CA LEU A 449 2.97 -11.09 -41.01
C LEU A 449 3.10 -12.59 -41.11
N GLY A 450 4.29 -13.04 -41.45
CA GLY A 450 4.56 -14.49 -41.60
C GLY A 450 4.14 -15.05 -42.95
N PRO A 451 3.48 -16.22 -43.02
CA PRO A 451 2.87 -16.74 -44.27
C PRO A 451 1.76 -15.79 -44.73
N THR A 452 1.63 -15.60 -46.06
CA THR A 452 0.62 -14.69 -46.60
C THR A 452 -0.81 -15.12 -46.21
N GLY A 453 -1.57 -14.19 -45.66
CA GLY A 453 -2.93 -14.41 -45.20
C GLY A 453 -3.00 -14.81 -43.74
N GLU A 454 -4.21 -15.08 -43.22
CA GLU A 454 -4.43 -15.42 -41.83
C GLU A 454 -3.84 -16.79 -41.46
N ASP A 455 -3.11 -16.87 -40.35
CA ASP A 455 -2.47 -18.12 -39.90
C ASP A 455 -2.55 -18.31 -38.39
N ASN A 456 -2.24 -19.52 -37.89
CA ASN A 456 -2.36 -19.91 -36.51
C ASN A 456 -1.26 -19.38 -35.57
N LYS A 457 -0.32 -18.54 -36.05
CA LYS A 457 0.75 -17.91 -35.25
C LYS A 457 0.56 -16.41 -35.11
N TYR A 458 0.26 -15.75 -36.23
CA TYR A 458 0.11 -14.29 -36.29
C TYR A 458 -1.35 -13.85 -36.39
N GLY A 459 -2.30 -14.80 -36.62
CA GLY A 459 -3.68 -14.46 -36.94
C GLY A 459 -3.74 -13.62 -38.21
N ARG A 460 -4.44 -12.47 -38.15
CA ARG A 460 -4.46 -11.50 -39.25
C ARG A 460 -3.18 -10.65 -39.34
N GLY A 461 -2.33 -10.72 -38.31
CA GLY A 461 -1.08 -9.97 -38.22
C GLY A 461 -1.03 -8.92 -37.12
N LEU A 462 -0.09 -7.96 -37.25
CA LEU A 462 0.13 -6.88 -36.29
C LEU A 462 -0.96 -5.83 -36.42
N ILE A 463 -1.61 -5.46 -35.31
CA ILE A 463 -2.60 -4.37 -35.34
C ILE A 463 -1.99 -3.04 -35.78
N ASP A 464 -2.73 -2.27 -36.58
CA ASP A 464 -2.44 -0.87 -36.93
C ASP A 464 -3.64 0.02 -36.60
N VAL A 465 -3.49 0.83 -35.54
CA VAL A 465 -4.58 1.68 -35.01
C VAL A 465 -5.02 2.73 -36.03
N LYS A 466 -4.07 3.27 -36.83
CA LYS A 466 -4.38 4.27 -37.85
C LYS A 466 -5.09 3.65 -39.04
N ALA A 467 -4.69 2.45 -39.47
CA ALA A 467 -5.35 1.73 -40.56
C ALA A 467 -6.79 1.35 -40.15
N ALA A 468 -7.02 0.92 -38.90
CA ALA A 468 -8.36 0.67 -38.38
C ALA A 468 -9.24 1.94 -38.35
N PHE A 469 -8.67 3.09 -37.96
CA PHE A 469 -9.37 4.38 -38.03
C PHE A 469 -9.78 4.74 -39.46
N ASP A 470 -8.86 4.57 -40.42
CA ASP A 470 -9.10 4.85 -41.82
C ASP A 470 -10.16 3.92 -42.43
N LEU A 471 -10.12 2.64 -42.06
CA LEU A 471 -11.12 1.66 -42.47
C LEU A 471 -12.52 2.03 -41.98
N LEU A 472 -12.68 2.37 -40.69
CA LEU A 472 -13.95 2.82 -40.13
C LEU A 472 -14.48 4.08 -40.85
N SER A 473 -13.58 5.04 -41.09
CA SER A 473 -13.93 6.27 -41.84
C SER A 473 -14.36 5.99 -43.30
N SER A 474 -13.66 5.07 -43.98
CA SER A 474 -13.98 4.64 -45.35
C SER A 474 -15.34 3.93 -45.46
N GLN A 475 -15.78 3.29 -44.38
CA GLN A 475 -17.11 2.67 -44.24
C GLN A 475 -18.23 3.71 -43.98
N GLY A 476 -17.92 5.00 -44.06
CA GLY A 476 -18.88 6.09 -43.86
C GLY A 476 -19.13 6.50 -42.40
N LEU A 477 -18.33 5.95 -41.43
CA LEU A 477 -18.43 6.36 -40.06
C LEU A 477 -17.67 7.66 -39.83
N ILE A 478 -18.35 8.67 -39.28
CA ILE A 478 -17.79 10.00 -39.06
C ILE A 478 -17.13 10.07 -37.69
N PRO A 479 -15.81 10.32 -37.61
CA PRO A 479 -15.13 10.44 -36.32
C PRO A 479 -15.60 11.72 -35.56
N THR A 480 -15.88 11.60 -34.30
CA THR A 480 -16.15 12.69 -33.39
C THR A 480 -14.88 13.50 -33.17
N PRO A 481 -14.83 14.80 -33.30
CA PRO A 481 -13.66 15.60 -32.99
C PRO A 481 -13.20 15.40 -31.54
N PRO A 482 -11.89 15.34 -31.29
CA PRO A 482 -11.38 15.18 -29.91
C PRO A 482 -11.73 16.40 -29.04
N VAL A 483 -12.06 16.19 -27.80
CA VAL A 483 -12.37 17.28 -26.85
C VAL A 483 -11.12 18.14 -26.65
N ARG A 484 -11.25 19.43 -26.90
CA ARG A 484 -10.19 20.44 -26.68
C ARG A 484 -10.70 21.52 -25.76
N SER A 485 -9.91 21.94 -24.81
CA SER A 485 -10.15 23.08 -23.94
C SER A 485 -9.09 24.16 -24.22
N PRO A 486 -9.42 25.32 -24.74
CA PRO A 486 -8.42 26.38 -24.96
C PRO A 486 -7.73 26.83 -23.65
N GLN A 487 -8.44 26.72 -22.52
CA GLN A 487 -8.01 27.15 -21.19
C GLN A 487 -7.68 25.93 -20.27
N ASP A 488 -7.30 24.82 -20.83
CA ASP A 488 -7.02 23.56 -20.15
C ASP A 488 -5.91 23.73 -19.09
N ILE A 489 -6.22 23.47 -17.82
CA ILE A 489 -5.26 23.41 -16.71
C ILE A 489 -5.26 22.03 -16.10
N THR A 490 -4.27 21.26 -16.42
CA THR A 490 -4.10 19.88 -15.92
C THR A 490 -3.48 19.86 -14.53
N LEU A 491 -4.05 19.11 -13.60
CA LEU A 491 -3.46 18.78 -12.31
C LEU A 491 -2.46 17.63 -12.48
N LEU A 492 -1.16 17.94 -12.39
CA LEU A 492 -0.09 16.97 -12.59
C LEU A 492 0.19 16.15 -11.33
N ASP A 493 0.29 16.82 -10.16
CA ASP A 493 0.71 16.22 -8.92
C ASP A 493 0.11 16.92 -7.69
N VAL A 494 -0.02 16.17 -6.61
CA VAL A 494 -0.33 16.68 -5.27
C VAL A 494 0.69 16.09 -4.30
N LYS A 495 1.48 16.98 -3.69
CA LYS A 495 2.40 16.62 -2.59
C LYS A 495 1.74 16.96 -1.28
N THR A 496 1.42 15.96 -0.48
CA THR A 496 0.86 16.12 0.86
C THR A 496 1.22 14.93 1.74
N ARG A 497 1.04 15.08 3.05
CA ARG A 497 1.14 13.96 3.98
C ARG A 497 -0.17 13.17 3.99
N THR A 498 -0.07 11.87 3.86
CA THR A 498 -1.22 10.96 4.01
C THR A 498 -1.58 10.71 5.47
N GLU A 499 -0.61 10.87 6.39
CA GLU A 499 -0.81 10.85 7.84
C GLU A 499 -0.55 12.26 8.39
N ASN A 500 -1.55 12.89 8.99
CA ASN A 500 -1.47 14.19 9.61
C ASN A 500 -1.81 14.10 11.10
N CYS A 501 -1.08 14.85 11.91
CA CYS A 501 -1.34 14.99 13.32
C CYS A 501 -1.81 16.43 13.60
N GLY A 502 -2.85 16.54 14.41
CA GLY A 502 -3.53 17.82 14.61
C GLY A 502 -4.39 18.22 13.42
N SER A 503 -5.21 19.23 13.61
CA SER A 503 -6.24 19.65 12.65
C SER A 503 -5.70 20.26 11.36
N GLN A 504 -4.43 20.74 11.34
CA GLN A 504 -3.91 21.51 10.21
C GLN A 504 -3.31 20.64 9.10
N PHE A 505 -4.07 20.50 8.03
CA PHE A 505 -3.65 19.83 6.81
C PHE A 505 -3.03 20.84 5.83
N ARG A 506 -1.92 20.49 5.20
CA ARG A 506 -1.21 21.28 4.20
C ARG A 506 -0.85 20.44 2.97
N GLY A 507 -0.74 21.08 1.82
CA GLY A 507 -0.33 20.41 0.58
C GLY A 507 0.20 21.40 -0.45
N THR A 508 0.84 20.86 -1.48
CA THR A 508 1.30 21.59 -2.67
C THR A 508 0.71 20.92 -3.89
N VAL A 509 0.13 21.69 -4.81
CA VAL A 509 -0.34 21.18 -6.09
C VAL A 509 0.58 21.65 -7.20
N THR A 510 0.86 20.78 -8.17
CA THR A 510 1.58 21.10 -9.40
C THR A 510 0.61 21.06 -10.55
N VAL A 511 0.53 22.15 -11.30
CA VAL A 511 -0.36 22.30 -12.45
C VAL A 511 0.40 22.63 -13.73
N GLU A 512 -0.17 22.27 -14.88
CA GLU A 512 0.33 22.64 -16.21
C GLU A 512 -0.79 23.26 -17.03
N HIS A 513 -0.49 24.33 -17.76
CA HIS A 513 -1.39 24.87 -18.76
C HIS A 513 -1.27 24.07 -20.06
N SER A 514 -2.22 23.16 -20.27
CA SER A 514 -2.29 22.26 -21.44
C SER A 514 -3.08 22.83 -22.61
N GLY A 515 -3.75 23.98 -22.40
CA GLY A 515 -4.54 24.68 -23.41
C GLY A 515 -3.71 25.56 -24.35
N THR A 516 -4.40 26.44 -25.11
CA THR A 516 -3.79 27.25 -26.16
C THR A 516 -3.93 28.77 -25.93
N VAL A 517 -4.77 29.19 -24.97
CA VAL A 517 -5.08 30.62 -24.67
C VAL A 517 -4.61 30.91 -23.25
N PRO A 518 -3.84 32.00 -23.00
CA PRO A 518 -3.35 32.34 -21.66
C PRO A 518 -4.45 32.32 -20.59
N VAL A 519 -4.14 31.74 -19.42
CA VAL A 519 -5.04 31.71 -18.27
C VAL A 519 -4.57 32.71 -17.24
N ASN A 520 -5.50 33.60 -16.80
CA ASN A 520 -5.20 34.65 -15.83
C ASN A 520 -5.77 34.39 -14.43
N ARG A 521 -6.62 33.38 -14.26
CA ARG A 521 -7.17 32.95 -12.99
C ARG A 521 -7.69 31.51 -13.07
N PHE A 522 -7.69 30.81 -11.94
CA PHE A 522 -8.40 29.56 -11.68
C PHE A 522 -8.55 29.34 -10.18
N ASN A 523 -9.37 28.39 -9.79
CA ASN A 523 -9.51 27.98 -8.40
C ASN A 523 -8.86 26.62 -8.18
N VAL A 524 -8.04 26.50 -7.13
CA VAL A 524 -7.69 25.21 -6.55
C VAL A 524 -8.76 24.88 -5.51
N VAL A 525 -9.47 23.77 -5.71
CA VAL A 525 -10.53 23.33 -4.81
C VAL A 525 -10.15 22.06 -4.10
N LEU A 526 -10.51 21.98 -2.82
CA LEU A 526 -10.38 20.79 -2.01
C LEU A 526 -11.76 20.39 -1.51
N LYS A 527 -12.15 19.15 -1.80
CA LYS A 527 -13.46 18.59 -1.42
C LYS A 527 -13.27 17.31 -0.60
N ASN A 528 -14.15 17.08 0.36
CA ASN A 528 -14.31 15.77 0.94
C ASN A 528 -15.01 14.88 -0.09
N ALA A 529 -14.30 13.89 -0.64
CA ALA A 529 -14.82 13.09 -1.75
C ALA A 529 -16.02 12.21 -1.36
N ALA A 530 -16.16 11.85 -0.08
CA ALA A 530 -17.28 11.04 0.39
C ALA A 530 -18.59 11.82 0.52
N SER A 531 -18.52 13.09 0.97
CA SER A 531 -19.72 13.95 1.16
C SER A 531 -19.93 14.97 0.04
N GLY A 532 -18.93 15.18 -0.83
CA GLY A 532 -18.92 16.28 -1.80
C GLY A 532 -18.71 17.67 -1.18
N ALA A 533 -18.58 17.77 0.14
CA ALA A 533 -18.47 19.05 0.84
C ALA A 533 -17.17 19.78 0.47
N MET A 534 -17.30 21.07 0.16
CA MET A 534 -16.16 21.95 -0.09
C MET A 534 -15.41 22.18 1.21
N LEU A 535 -14.13 21.80 1.25
CA LEU A 535 -13.23 22.02 2.38
C LEU A 535 -12.51 23.37 2.24
N LYS A 536 -12.03 23.68 1.05
CA LYS A 536 -11.33 24.94 0.74
C LYS A 536 -11.41 25.28 -0.72
N THR A 537 -11.44 26.58 -1.00
CA THR A 537 -11.17 27.14 -2.33
C THR A 537 -10.02 28.13 -2.20
N VAL A 538 -8.99 27.96 -3.01
CA VAL A 538 -7.83 28.86 -3.09
C VAL A 538 -7.79 29.47 -4.48
N PRO A 539 -8.22 30.74 -4.64
CA PRO A 539 -8.15 31.41 -5.92
C PRO A 539 -6.69 31.72 -6.26
N TRP A 540 -6.35 31.46 -7.50
CA TRP A 540 -5.08 31.91 -8.09
C TRP A 540 -5.37 32.99 -9.15
N THR A 541 -4.53 34.02 -9.16
CA THR A 541 -4.55 35.09 -10.17
C THR A 541 -3.12 35.38 -10.63
N GLY A 542 -2.96 35.60 -11.93
CA GLY A 542 -1.65 35.82 -12.54
C GLY A 542 -1.74 35.66 -14.07
N ILE A 543 -0.65 35.40 -14.73
CA ILE A 543 -0.64 35.01 -16.13
C ILE A 543 0.08 33.68 -16.25
N MET A 544 -0.61 32.68 -16.80
CA MET A 544 -0.05 31.36 -17.09
C MET A 544 -0.14 31.11 -18.59
N LEU A 545 1.02 30.95 -19.24
CA LEU A 545 1.12 30.75 -20.69
C LEU A 545 1.00 29.25 -21.04
N PRO A 546 0.56 28.90 -22.26
CA PRO A 546 0.52 27.53 -22.73
C PRO A 546 1.87 26.79 -22.52
N GLY A 547 1.80 25.56 -22.00
CA GLY A 547 2.96 24.73 -21.65
C GLY A 547 3.68 25.09 -20.35
N GLN A 548 3.30 26.16 -19.67
CA GLN A 548 3.90 26.57 -18.40
C GLN A 548 3.46 25.65 -17.25
N ARG A 549 4.38 25.34 -16.33
CA ARG A 549 4.13 24.59 -15.09
C ARG A 549 4.31 25.49 -13.88
N MET A 550 3.54 25.20 -12.82
CA MET A 550 3.58 25.95 -11.58
C MET A 550 3.31 25.05 -10.37
N GLU A 551 4.04 25.29 -9.28
CA GLU A 551 3.74 24.73 -7.97
C GLU A 551 3.02 25.78 -7.11
N LEU A 552 1.89 25.40 -6.49
CA LEU A 552 1.08 26.24 -5.60
C LEU A 552 1.04 25.63 -4.21
N ILE A 553 1.56 26.35 -3.23
CA ILE A 553 1.48 25.96 -1.83
C ILE A 553 0.11 26.35 -1.29
N LEU A 554 -0.63 25.38 -0.77
CA LEU A 554 -1.95 25.59 -0.21
C LEU A 554 -1.85 26.05 1.25
N SER A 555 -2.60 27.10 1.60
CA SER A 555 -2.74 27.46 3.02
C SER A 555 -3.39 26.32 3.80
N SER A 556 -3.04 26.20 5.10
CA SER A 556 -3.56 25.15 5.97
C SER A 556 -5.09 25.10 5.99
N ILE A 557 -5.62 23.89 6.17
CA ILE A 557 -7.04 23.58 6.34
C ILE A 557 -7.20 22.83 7.65
N ASP A 558 -8.20 23.21 8.45
CA ASP A 558 -8.53 22.50 9.69
C ASP A 558 -9.42 21.29 9.35
N LEU A 559 -8.90 20.10 9.62
CA LEU A 559 -9.61 18.85 9.48
C LEU A 559 -9.75 18.16 10.85
N PRO A 560 -10.97 17.82 11.32
CA PRO A 560 -11.16 17.00 12.51
C PRO A 560 -10.43 15.65 12.43
N VAL A 561 -10.23 15.00 13.57
CA VAL A 561 -9.68 13.63 13.61
C VAL A 561 -10.58 12.69 12.81
N GLY A 562 -9.97 11.92 11.89
CA GLY A 562 -10.73 11.03 11.00
C GLY A 562 -9.92 10.54 9.78
N LYS A 563 -10.59 9.76 8.95
CA LYS A 563 -10.09 9.35 7.63
C LYS A 563 -10.85 10.12 6.56
N TYR A 564 -10.14 10.65 5.61
CA TYR A 564 -10.68 11.47 4.51
C TYR A 564 -10.12 10.99 3.18
N ASP A 565 -10.97 10.98 2.15
CA ASP A 565 -10.55 11.04 0.77
C ASP A 565 -10.67 12.48 0.33
N ILE A 566 -9.55 13.20 0.21
CA ILE A 566 -9.55 14.59 -0.22
C ILE A 566 -9.37 14.62 -1.72
N GLN A 567 -10.38 15.16 -2.42
CA GLN A 567 -10.28 15.45 -3.84
C GLN A 567 -9.72 16.87 -4.04
N PHE A 568 -8.56 16.95 -4.64
CA PHE A 568 -7.96 18.17 -5.15
C PHE A 568 -8.46 18.38 -6.57
N GLY A 569 -8.78 19.61 -6.92
CA GLY A 569 -9.28 19.93 -8.25
C GLY A 569 -8.86 21.31 -8.71
N ILE A 570 -8.83 21.49 -10.03
CA ILE A 570 -8.67 22.80 -10.69
C ILE A 570 -9.99 23.13 -11.38
N GLU A 571 -10.54 24.29 -11.03
CA GLU A 571 -11.86 24.70 -11.54
C GLU A 571 -11.85 26.13 -12.08
N LEU A 572 -12.73 26.40 -13.02
CA LEU A 572 -13.04 27.73 -13.58
C LEU A 572 -11.82 28.50 -14.12
N PRO A 573 -10.99 27.93 -15.02
CA PRO A 573 -9.97 28.71 -15.69
C PRO A 573 -10.61 29.87 -16.46
N ASN A 574 -10.07 31.07 -16.24
CA ASN A 574 -10.65 32.31 -16.76
C ASN A 574 -12.15 32.47 -16.48
N SER A 575 -12.67 31.93 -15.38
CA SER A 575 -14.07 31.91 -14.96
C SER A 575 -15.01 31.09 -15.86
N THR A 576 -14.49 30.20 -16.69
CA THR A 576 -15.25 29.28 -17.54
C THR A 576 -15.03 27.83 -17.17
N ALA A 577 -15.89 26.93 -17.59
CA ALA A 577 -15.67 25.49 -17.36
C ALA A 577 -14.55 24.99 -18.25
N ASP A 578 -13.69 24.16 -17.67
CA ASP A 578 -12.70 23.39 -18.43
C ASP A 578 -13.41 22.21 -19.12
N LEU A 579 -13.32 22.15 -20.46
CA LEU A 579 -13.93 21.08 -21.24
C LEU A 579 -13.19 19.73 -21.07
N ARG A 580 -11.92 19.75 -20.61
CA ARG A 580 -11.11 18.57 -20.33
C ARG A 580 -11.00 18.27 -18.84
N SER A 581 -12.11 18.35 -18.13
CA SER A 581 -12.13 18.28 -16.65
C SER A 581 -11.69 16.93 -16.04
N LEU A 582 -11.53 15.86 -16.84
CA LEU A 582 -11.11 14.55 -16.30
C LEU A 582 -9.64 14.50 -15.87
N ASP A 583 -8.79 15.43 -16.30
CA ASP A 583 -7.40 15.53 -15.85
C ASP A 583 -7.16 16.64 -14.82
N ASN A 584 -8.26 17.23 -14.32
CA ASN A 584 -8.23 18.31 -13.33
C ASN A 584 -8.30 17.81 -11.87
N TYR A 585 -8.55 16.53 -11.63
CA TYR A 585 -8.83 16.03 -10.29
C TYR A 585 -7.89 14.88 -9.88
N LEU A 586 -7.48 14.90 -8.61
CA LEU A 586 -6.72 13.82 -7.97
C LEU A 586 -7.23 13.62 -6.54
N LYS A 587 -7.56 12.38 -6.16
CA LYS A 587 -7.93 12.01 -4.79
C LYS A 587 -6.74 11.46 -4.03
N ILE A 588 -6.57 11.95 -2.82
CA ILE A 588 -5.55 11.49 -1.88
C ILE A 588 -6.25 11.03 -0.59
N PRO A 589 -6.03 9.77 -0.15
CA PRO A 589 -6.48 9.32 1.15
C PRO A 589 -5.62 9.99 2.23
N VAL A 590 -6.26 10.64 3.20
CA VAL A 590 -5.61 11.35 4.31
C VAL A 590 -6.17 10.84 5.62
N ARG A 591 -5.30 10.54 6.56
CA ARG A 591 -5.66 10.23 7.94
C ARG A 591 -5.22 11.37 8.85
N VAL A 592 -6.17 11.94 9.59
CA VAL A 592 -5.91 12.90 10.67
C VAL A 592 -6.01 12.15 11.99
N SER A 593 -4.90 12.04 12.70
CA SER A 593 -4.84 11.39 14.01
C SER A 593 -5.03 12.44 15.11
N ALA A 594 -5.67 12.06 16.23
CA ALA A 594 -5.58 12.82 17.46
C ALA A 594 -4.10 12.90 17.85
N GLU A 595 -3.63 14.07 18.23
CA GLU A 595 -2.23 14.37 18.43
C GLU A 595 -1.44 13.28 19.16
N PRO A 596 -0.29 12.86 18.62
CA PRO A 596 0.92 12.81 19.40
C PRO A 596 1.50 14.22 19.39
N ILE A 597 1.84 14.68 20.55
CA ILE A 597 2.33 15.99 20.90
C ILE A 597 3.49 16.37 19.95
N LEU A 598 3.29 17.37 19.09
CA LEU A 598 4.44 18.11 18.53
C LEU A 598 5.27 18.60 19.72
N PRO A 599 6.61 18.53 19.68
CA PRO A 599 7.39 19.06 20.77
C PRO A 599 6.99 20.53 20.95
N LEU A 600 6.52 20.89 22.15
CA LEU A 600 6.27 22.29 22.44
C LEU A 600 7.62 23.01 22.34
N ALA A 601 7.85 23.67 21.23
CA ALA A 601 9.08 24.35 20.96
C ALA A 601 8.91 25.86 21.17
N THR A 602 9.80 26.46 21.95
CA THR A 602 9.76 27.86 22.36
C THR A 602 11.13 28.51 22.25
N ALA A 603 11.16 29.82 22.16
CA ALA A 603 12.36 30.62 22.34
C ALA A 603 12.33 31.25 23.74
N ASP A 604 13.46 31.25 24.47
CA ASP A 604 13.58 31.91 25.79
C ASP A 604 13.42 33.43 25.66
N ALA A 605 13.70 33.95 24.45
CA ALA A 605 13.45 35.34 24.06
C ALA A 605 12.86 35.37 22.65
N SER A 606 11.67 35.95 22.51
CA SER A 606 11.00 36.10 21.20
C SER A 606 11.50 37.32 20.40
N LEU A 607 12.13 38.29 21.09
CA LEU A 607 12.67 39.54 20.53
C LEU A 607 14.10 39.76 21.00
N ILE A 608 15.08 39.51 20.15
CA ILE A 608 16.49 39.61 20.51
C ILE A 608 17.19 40.80 19.84
N CYS A 609 18.30 41.27 20.45
CA CYS A 609 19.15 42.31 19.88
C CYS A 609 19.94 41.74 18.69
N ARG A 610 20.21 42.56 17.67
CA ARG A 610 20.97 42.15 16.51
C ARG A 610 22.39 41.68 16.91
N ASN A 611 22.91 40.68 16.22
CA ASN A 611 24.16 39.98 16.48
C ASN A 611 24.22 39.25 17.83
N THR A 612 23.08 38.94 18.44
CA THR A 612 23.01 38.09 19.62
C THR A 612 22.50 36.69 19.27
N LYS A 613 22.70 35.74 20.17
CA LYS A 613 22.27 34.33 19.99
C LYS A 613 20.88 34.14 20.57
N ALA A 614 20.05 33.35 19.95
CA ALA A 614 18.79 32.90 20.54
C ALA A 614 18.96 31.55 21.26
N VAL A 615 18.20 31.34 22.35
CA VAL A 615 18.10 30.05 23.04
C VAL A 615 16.71 29.46 22.75
N LEU A 616 16.67 28.30 22.13
CA LEU A 616 15.47 27.58 21.75
C LEU A 616 15.34 26.31 22.57
N ARG A 617 14.10 25.94 22.92
CA ARG A 617 13.81 24.76 23.73
C ARG A 617 12.71 23.93 23.08
N ALA A 618 12.76 22.63 23.28
CA ALA A 618 11.67 21.72 22.90
C ALA A 618 11.52 20.59 23.93
N GLY A 619 10.28 20.25 24.26
CA GLY A 619 9.97 19.16 25.19
C GLY A 619 10.32 17.79 24.61
N GLN A 620 10.82 16.91 25.46
CA GLN A 620 11.22 15.54 25.10
C GLN A 620 10.95 14.59 26.26
N ASN A 621 10.34 13.42 25.98
CA ASN A 621 10.16 12.32 26.95
C ASN A 621 11.30 11.29 26.86
N GLU A 622 11.26 10.26 27.71
CA GLU A 622 12.14 9.10 27.57
C GLU A 622 11.89 8.39 26.21
N ASN A 623 12.97 7.89 25.59
CA ASN A 623 12.98 7.26 24.25
C ASN A 623 12.55 8.18 23.09
N GLU A 624 12.74 9.48 23.25
CA GLU A 624 12.55 10.50 22.24
C GLU A 624 13.84 11.31 22.07
N GLU A 625 14.03 11.93 20.90
CA GLU A 625 15.14 12.85 20.59
C GLU A 625 14.59 14.06 19.85
N ILE A 626 14.98 15.25 20.25
CA ILE A 626 14.70 16.46 19.49
C ILE A 626 15.83 16.71 18.49
N ARG A 627 15.44 16.97 17.23
CA ARG A 627 16.34 17.41 16.16
C ARG A 627 15.92 18.77 15.63
N TRP A 628 16.87 19.66 15.45
CA TRP A 628 16.62 21.02 14.96
C TRP A 628 16.99 21.14 13.49
N PHE A 629 16.13 21.79 12.68
CA PHE A 629 16.26 21.96 11.25
C PHE A 629 16.09 23.40 10.82
N ASN A 630 16.65 23.73 9.64
CA ASN A 630 16.55 25.07 9.04
C ASN A 630 15.28 25.26 8.17
N LYS A 631 14.52 24.22 7.91
CA LYS A 631 13.28 24.25 7.11
C LYS A 631 12.23 23.31 7.69
N GLU A 632 10.96 23.64 7.45
CA GLU A 632 9.82 22.80 7.87
C GLU A 632 9.81 21.44 7.20
N TYR A 633 10.11 21.39 5.91
CA TYR A 633 10.20 20.19 5.11
C TYR A 633 11.58 20.09 4.46
N GLU A 634 12.06 18.85 4.30
CA GLU A 634 13.41 18.62 3.80
C GLU A 634 14.47 19.35 4.65
N GLY A 635 15.27 20.20 4.14
CA GLY A 635 16.22 21.01 4.91
C GLY A 635 17.30 20.19 5.65
N SER A 636 18.31 20.90 6.15
CA SER A 636 19.44 20.28 6.87
C SER A 636 19.21 20.27 8.36
N GLN A 637 19.55 19.14 9.02
CA GLN A 637 19.63 19.07 10.47
C GLN A 637 20.78 19.98 10.96
N ILE A 638 20.47 20.86 11.92
CA ILE A 638 21.42 21.78 12.52
C ILE A 638 22.10 21.13 13.73
N THR A 639 21.28 20.59 14.65
CA THR A 639 21.75 19.99 15.90
C THR A 639 20.69 19.04 16.49
N LYS A 640 21.01 18.46 17.65
CA LYS A 640 20.14 17.61 18.47
C LYS A 640 20.11 18.12 19.90
N GLY A 641 19.02 17.79 20.61
CA GLY A 641 18.85 18.04 22.04
C GLY A 641 17.71 18.96 22.39
N LYS A 642 17.30 18.92 23.65
CA LYS A 642 16.17 19.68 24.21
C LYS A 642 16.34 21.18 24.15
N VAL A 643 17.58 21.65 24.22
CA VAL A 643 17.96 23.05 24.22
C VAL A 643 19.00 23.29 23.15
N PHE A 644 18.86 24.40 22.44
CA PHE A 644 19.75 24.78 21.35
C PHE A 644 20.02 26.27 21.39
N GLN A 645 21.31 26.68 21.35
CA GLN A 645 21.71 28.07 21.18
C GLN A 645 22.16 28.30 19.75
N THR A 646 21.58 29.26 19.06
CA THR A 646 21.92 29.61 17.68
C THR A 646 23.30 30.29 17.58
N GLY A 647 23.82 30.44 16.36
CA GLY A 647 24.81 31.48 16.07
C GLY A 647 24.21 32.88 16.25
N PRO A 648 25.01 33.94 16.18
CA PRO A 648 24.52 35.31 16.21
C PRO A 648 23.54 35.56 15.05
N LEU A 649 22.35 36.09 15.35
CA LEU A 649 21.30 36.36 14.37
C LEU A 649 21.34 37.82 13.91
N THR A 650 21.21 38.04 12.62
CA THR A 650 21.23 39.38 11.99
C THR A 650 19.87 39.77 11.39
N SER A 651 18.92 38.82 11.30
CA SER A 651 17.55 38.99 10.78
C SER A 651 16.59 38.01 11.48
N ASP A 652 15.32 38.27 11.35
CA ASP A 652 14.27 37.35 11.80
C ASP A 652 14.54 35.95 11.32
N THR A 653 14.42 34.96 12.21
CA THR A 653 14.81 33.60 11.94
C THR A 653 13.75 32.64 12.49
N THR A 654 13.34 31.70 11.67
CA THR A 654 12.48 30.58 12.08
C THR A 654 13.25 29.27 11.93
N LEU A 655 13.30 28.50 13.01
CA LEU A 655 13.87 27.16 13.05
C LEU A 655 12.82 26.14 13.45
N PHE A 656 13.09 24.86 13.21
CA PHE A 656 12.08 23.81 13.31
C PHE A 656 12.58 22.66 14.17
N ALA A 657 11.77 22.26 15.16
CA ALA A 657 12.05 21.14 16.05
C ALA A 657 11.26 19.90 15.59
N GLU A 658 11.97 18.79 15.38
CA GLU A 658 11.40 17.48 15.02
C GLU A 658 11.54 16.53 16.21
N LEU A 659 10.47 15.76 16.49
CA LEU A 659 10.48 14.70 17.49
C LEU A 659 10.77 13.36 16.80
N VAL A 660 11.78 12.66 17.29
CA VAL A 660 12.20 11.34 16.81
C VAL A 660 12.00 10.30 17.90
N TYR A 661 11.35 9.19 17.53
CA TYR A 661 11.05 8.07 18.41
C TYR A 661 12.02 6.92 18.22
N PHE A 662 12.34 6.24 19.32
CA PHE A 662 13.05 4.97 19.33
C PHE A 662 12.10 3.87 19.84
N LYS A 663 11.83 2.87 19.02
CA LYS A 663 10.94 1.74 19.36
C LYS A 663 11.64 0.41 19.12
N ARG A 664 11.18 -0.59 19.84
CA ARG A 664 11.65 -1.97 19.69
C ARG A 664 10.57 -2.80 18.97
N ALA A 665 11.00 -3.74 18.12
CA ALA A 665 10.15 -4.65 17.38
C ALA A 665 10.77 -6.06 17.33
N GLY A 666 9.98 -7.04 16.87
CA GLY A 666 10.40 -8.41 16.71
C GLY A 666 10.45 -9.19 18.01
N MET A 667 10.85 -10.46 17.91
CA MET A 667 11.06 -11.33 19.07
C MET A 667 12.23 -10.81 19.91
N THR A 668 12.10 -10.88 21.22
CA THR A 668 13.11 -10.30 22.13
C THR A 668 14.22 -11.28 22.46
N ASP A 669 13.92 -12.58 22.51
CA ASP A 669 14.86 -13.60 22.98
C ASP A 669 14.65 -14.91 22.21
N PRO A 670 15.72 -15.58 21.70
CA PRO A 670 15.62 -16.89 21.10
C PRO A 670 15.22 -18.01 22.08
N ASP A 671 15.43 -17.82 23.37
CA ASP A 671 15.14 -18.82 24.42
C ASP A 671 13.63 -18.88 24.77
N GLN A 672 12.77 -18.06 24.11
CA GLN A 672 11.31 -18.17 24.20
C GLN A 672 10.75 -19.44 23.51
N GLY A 673 11.57 -20.21 22.80
CA GLY A 673 11.24 -21.46 22.11
C GLY A 673 12.44 -22.39 21.98
N GLU A 674 12.31 -23.39 21.11
CA GLU A 674 13.46 -24.26 20.80
C GLU A 674 14.49 -23.50 19.99
N LYS A 675 15.67 -23.33 20.56
CA LYS A 675 16.79 -22.61 19.94
C LYS A 675 17.73 -23.59 19.23
N SER A 676 18.03 -23.27 18.00
CA SER A 676 19.06 -23.93 17.20
C SER A 676 19.94 -22.88 16.51
N PHE A 677 21.08 -23.33 15.96
CA PHE A 677 21.95 -22.46 15.15
C PHE A 677 21.91 -22.90 13.70
N SER A 678 21.79 -21.91 12.77
CA SER A 678 21.71 -22.19 11.36
C SER A 678 22.69 -21.33 10.57
N GLU A 679 23.30 -21.95 9.55
CA GLU A 679 24.16 -21.30 8.55
C GLU A 679 23.39 -20.99 7.25
N THR A 680 22.14 -21.41 7.12
CA THR A 680 21.32 -21.17 5.91
C THR A 680 21.14 -19.66 5.67
N SER A 681 21.18 -19.27 4.42
CA SER A 681 20.74 -17.92 4.01
C SER A 681 19.22 -17.81 4.21
N GLY A 682 18.78 -16.68 4.68
CA GLY A 682 17.36 -16.44 4.93
C GLY A 682 17.13 -15.29 5.91
N GLY A 683 15.87 -14.96 6.21
CA GLY A 683 15.60 -13.85 7.08
C GLY A 683 14.12 -13.59 7.40
N LEU A 684 13.84 -12.36 7.74
CA LEU A 684 12.52 -11.87 8.10
C LEU A 684 11.97 -10.95 6.99
N VAL A 685 10.72 -11.19 6.62
CA VAL A 685 9.99 -10.35 5.68
C VAL A 685 9.10 -9.38 6.45
N PHE A 686 9.11 -8.12 6.03
CA PHE A 686 8.36 -7.07 6.71
C PHE A 686 7.82 -6.00 5.76
N ASN A 687 6.77 -5.31 6.22
CA ASN A 687 6.18 -4.16 5.55
C ASN A 687 6.57 -2.88 6.29
N CYS A 688 6.97 -1.87 5.54
CA CYS A 688 7.21 -0.52 6.04
C CYS A 688 5.99 0.35 5.73
N LEU A 689 5.28 0.79 6.77
CA LEU A 689 4.08 1.62 6.64
C LEU A 689 4.40 3.12 6.68
N ALA A 690 5.46 3.51 7.40
CA ALA A 690 6.02 4.86 7.42
C ALA A 690 7.55 4.80 7.46
N PRO A 691 8.27 5.80 6.93
CA PRO A 691 9.73 5.78 6.87
C PRO A 691 10.38 5.61 8.24
N PHE A 692 11.39 4.73 8.33
CA PHE A 692 12.19 4.56 9.54
C PHE A 692 13.63 4.17 9.21
N THR A 693 14.51 4.30 10.19
CA THR A 693 15.86 3.72 10.14
C THR A 693 15.92 2.50 11.05
N LEU A 694 16.29 1.33 10.51
CA LEU A 694 16.64 0.16 11.30
C LEU A 694 18.03 0.39 11.89
N LYS A 695 18.07 0.84 13.15
CA LYS A 695 19.33 1.22 13.83
C LYS A 695 20.19 0.02 14.14
N GLN A 696 19.60 -0.97 14.79
CA GLN A 696 20.30 -2.15 15.24
C GLN A 696 19.36 -3.33 15.44
N VAL A 697 19.95 -4.52 15.46
CA VAL A 697 19.32 -5.79 15.85
C VAL A 697 20.20 -6.52 16.85
N THR A 698 19.61 -7.41 17.61
CA THR A 698 20.35 -8.39 18.43
C THR A 698 20.45 -9.70 17.66
N VAL A 699 21.65 -10.28 17.63
CA VAL A 699 21.89 -11.60 17.06
C VAL A 699 22.60 -12.47 18.10
N TYR A 700 22.38 -13.76 18.06
CA TYR A 700 23.04 -14.73 18.94
C TYR A 700 23.92 -15.62 18.08
N ALA A 701 25.21 -15.52 18.26
CA ALA A 701 26.24 -16.18 17.45
C ALA A 701 26.72 -17.49 18.06
N GLU A 702 26.88 -18.53 17.26
CA GLU A 702 27.50 -19.78 17.61
C GLU A 702 29.03 -19.65 17.80
N SER A 703 29.63 -18.72 17.04
CA SER A 703 31.06 -18.46 17.08
C SER A 703 31.38 -16.99 16.79
N VAL A 704 32.54 -16.54 17.20
CA VAL A 704 33.08 -15.20 16.79
C VAL A 704 33.36 -15.14 15.29
N GLY A 705 33.46 -13.93 14.73
CA GLY A 705 33.86 -13.70 13.36
C GLY A 705 32.81 -12.99 12.49
N PRO A 706 33.08 -12.85 11.20
CA PRO A 706 32.26 -12.03 10.31
C PRO A 706 30.89 -12.65 10.01
N ARG A 707 29.86 -11.77 9.93
CA ARG A 707 28.49 -12.08 9.47
C ARG A 707 28.04 -11.03 8.47
N GLY A 708 27.35 -11.49 7.43
CA GLY A 708 26.76 -10.62 6.42
C GLY A 708 25.31 -10.35 6.73
N PHE A 709 24.93 -9.08 6.66
CA PHE A 709 23.57 -8.56 6.87
C PHE A 709 23.13 -7.81 5.59
N ILE A 710 22.00 -8.20 5.04
CA ILE A 710 21.43 -7.61 3.83
C ILE A 710 20.01 -7.15 4.12
N LEU A 711 19.71 -5.90 3.83
CA LEU A 711 18.36 -5.42 3.66
C LEU A 711 18.06 -5.33 2.17
N ARG A 712 17.11 -6.12 1.71
CA ARG A 712 16.60 -6.09 0.34
C ARG A 712 15.25 -5.39 0.32
N ALA A 713 15.18 -4.30 -0.44
CA ALA A 713 13.93 -3.58 -0.66
C ALA A 713 13.05 -4.29 -1.71
N PRO A 714 11.74 -4.04 -1.72
CA PRO A 714 10.82 -4.60 -2.72
C PRO A 714 11.21 -4.25 -4.15
N ASP A 715 11.81 -3.06 -4.35
CA ASP A 715 12.33 -2.60 -5.62
C ASP A 715 13.68 -3.23 -6.02
N GLY A 716 14.19 -4.20 -5.23
CA GLY A 716 15.45 -4.92 -5.45
C GLY A 716 16.71 -4.15 -5.01
N LYS A 717 16.59 -2.92 -4.51
CA LYS A 717 17.74 -2.21 -3.91
C LYS A 717 18.24 -2.95 -2.69
N ILE A 718 19.55 -2.95 -2.51
CA ILE A 718 20.23 -3.67 -1.44
C ILE A 718 21.06 -2.69 -0.62
N GLN A 719 20.88 -2.75 0.71
CA GLN A 719 21.82 -2.20 1.67
C GLN A 719 22.48 -3.38 2.38
N GLN A 720 23.81 -3.39 2.49
CA GLN A 720 24.52 -4.51 3.09
C GLN A 720 25.65 -4.08 4.01
N LYS A 721 25.91 -4.90 5.03
CA LYS A 721 27.04 -4.77 5.95
C LYS A 721 27.65 -6.13 6.28
N ILE A 722 28.97 -6.17 6.40
CA ILE A 722 29.71 -7.28 6.99
C ILE A 722 30.23 -6.80 8.33
N ILE A 723 29.82 -7.47 9.41
CA ILE A 723 30.16 -7.09 10.78
C ILE A 723 30.84 -8.26 11.48
N ASN A 724 31.98 -8.01 12.10
CA ASN A 724 32.71 -9.01 12.88
C ASN A 724 32.07 -9.08 14.28
N LEU A 725 31.47 -10.22 14.62
CA LEU A 725 30.87 -10.45 15.92
C LEU A 725 31.97 -10.81 16.95
N PRO A 726 32.10 -10.02 18.02
CA PRO A 726 33.25 -10.15 18.95
C PRO A 726 33.09 -11.27 19.95
N LYS A 727 31.90 -11.83 20.18
CA LYS A 727 31.69 -12.88 21.22
C LYS A 727 30.68 -13.94 20.78
N ILE A 728 30.77 -15.10 21.37
CA ILE A 728 29.76 -16.15 21.29
C ILE A 728 28.50 -15.71 22.07
N GLY A 729 27.31 -16.07 21.59
CA GLY A 729 26.05 -15.67 22.21
C GLY A 729 25.58 -14.31 21.72
N GLU A 730 25.04 -13.52 22.63
CA GLU A 730 24.39 -12.24 22.32
C GLU A 730 25.36 -11.17 21.81
N ASN A 731 25.02 -10.58 20.66
CA ASN A 731 25.72 -9.45 20.06
C ASN A 731 24.70 -8.40 19.56
N THR A 732 24.94 -7.14 19.87
CA THR A 732 24.20 -6.01 19.28
C THR A 732 24.88 -5.60 17.98
N VAL A 733 24.14 -5.57 16.89
CA VAL A 733 24.63 -5.28 15.53
C VAL A 733 24.02 -3.97 15.05
N VAL A 734 24.86 -2.95 14.82
CA VAL A 734 24.45 -1.63 14.33
C VAL A 734 24.35 -1.64 12.80
N LEU A 735 23.14 -1.55 12.29
CA LEU A 735 22.84 -1.58 10.85
C LEU A 735 22.71 -0.19 10.25
N ASN A 736 21.94 0.71 10.83
CA ASN A 736 21.58 2.02 10.28
C ASN A 736 21.07 1.92 8.82
N PHE A 737 20.17 0.96 8.54
CA PHE A 737 19.53 0.81 7.25
C PHE A 737 18.33 1.74 7.14
N THR A 738 18.25 2.54 6.07
CA THR A 738 17.11 3.40 5.80
C THR A 738 16.01 2.59 5.11
N VAL A 739 14.79 2.71 5.60
CA VAL A 739 13.61 1.98 5.09
C VAL A 739 12.53 2.99 4.72
N THR A 740 12.08 2.94 3.47
CA THR A 740 10.99 3.77 2.94
C THR A 740 9.69 2.96 2.85
N PRO A 741 8.51 3.60 2.80
CA PRO A 741 7.26 2.86 2.69
C PRO A 741 7.25 1.87 1.54
N GLY A 742 6.78 0.65 1.80
CA GLY A 742 6.72 -0.47 0.85
C GLY A 742 6.50 -1.80 1.56
N ASN A 743 5.95 -2.76 0.84
CA ASN A 743 5.64 -4.09 1.34
C ASN A 743 6.67 -5.13 0.84
N GLY A 744 7.03 -6.09 1.70
CA GLY A 744 7.89 -7.20 1.30
C GLY A 744 9.40 -6.91 1.37
N TYR A 745 9.83 -5.96 2.21
CA TYR A 745 11.24 -5.84 2.58
C TYR A 745 11.74 -7.14 3.20
N LYS A 746 13.01 -7.50 2.97
CA LYS A 746 13.63 -8.68 3.55
C LYS A 746 14.94 -8.33 4.24
N LEU A 747 15.03 -8.61 5.55
CA LEU A 747 16.29 -8.56 6.28
C LEU A 747 16.87 -9.96 6.30
N GLU A 748 18.01 -10.16 5.65
CA GLU A 748 18.62 -11.47 5.37
C GLU A 748 20.00 -11.58 5.98
N ARG A 749 20.33 -12.82 6.36
CA ARG A 749 21.70 -13.27 6.60
C ARG A 749 22.31 -13.75 5.28
N SER A 750 23.56 -13.35 4.97
CA SER A 750 24.19 -13.69 3.69
C SER A 750 25.46 -14.53 3.82
N LEU A 751 26.19 -14.43 4.92
CA LEU A 751 27.46 -15.18 5.11
C LEU A 751 27.82 -15.36 6.59
N GLY A 752 28.81 -16.25 6.84
CA GLY A 752 29.42 -16.52 8.13
C GLY A 752 28.86 -17.76 8.82
N LYS A 753 29.35 -18.06 10.00
CA LYS A 753 28.96 -19.23 10.85
C LYS A 753 27.55 -19.05 11.46
N GLY A 754 27.04 -20.07 12.12
CA GLY A 754 25.67 -20.15 12.63
C GLY A 754 25.22 -18.95 13.48
N MET A 755 23.99 -18.57 13.30
CA MET A 755 23.24 -17.64 14.16
C MET A 755 21.95 -18.31 14.64
N ALA A 756 21.46 -17.88 15.82
CA ALA A 756 20.30 -18.51 16.45
C ALA A 756 19.02 -18.38 15.63
N VAL A 757 18.23 -19.45 15.65
CA VAL A 757 16.89 -19.57 15.09
C VAL A 757 15.98 -20.15 16.17
N THR A 758 14.80 -19.57 16.37
CA THR A 758 13.76 -20.10 17.25
C THR A 758 12.72 -20.83 16.42
N SER A 759 12.39 -22.09 16.76
CA SER A 759 11.62 -22.99 15.87
C SER A 759 10.16 -23.22 16.25
N THR A 760 9.69 -22.80 17.43
CA THR A 760 8.34 -23.23 17.91
C THR A 760 7.40 -22.11 18.34
N MET A 761 7.86 -20.88 18.53
CA MET A 761 7.11 -19.82 19.24
C MET A 761 6.88 -18.51 18.47
N ALA A 762 7.24 -18.42 17.21
CA ALA A 762 7.00 -17.19 16.45
C ALA A 762 5.49 -16.94 16.27
N THR A 763 5.06 -15.72 16.58
CA THR A 763 3.67 -15.25 16.47
C THR A 763 3.63 -14.00 15.59
N TYR A 764 3.69 -14.20 14.31
CA TYR A 764 3.59 -13.09 13.35
C TYR A 764 2.15 -12.54 13.25
N PRO A 765 1.98 -11.25 12.94
CA PRO A 765 3.03 -10.24 12.73
C PRO A 765 3.49 -9.58 14.04
N TYR A 766 4.80 -9.21 14.10
CA TYR A 766 5.32 -8.32 15.15
C TYR A 766 5.19 -6.88 14.67
N ARG A 767 4.49 -6.02 15.42
CA ARG A 767 4.07 -4.71 14.95
C ARG A 767 4.63 -3.55 15.78
N VAL A 768 5.02 -2.47 15.07
CA VAL A 768 5.04 -1.12 15.60
C VAL A 768 3.96 -0.35 14.85
N ALA A 769 2.86 -0.04 15.56
CA ALA A 769 1.64 0.47 14.95
C ALA A 769 1.90 1.67 14.01
N GLY A 770 1.45 1.57 12.77
CA GLY A 770 1.59 2.61 11.76
C GLY A 770 3.00 2.77 11.16
N ILE A 771 3.99 1.97 11.59
CA ILE A 771 5.39 2.09 11.14
C ILE A 771 5.89 0.81 10.47
N LEU A 772 5.76 -0.35 11.16
CA LEU A 772 6.40 -1.58 10.75
C LEU A 772 5.54 -2.79 11.13
N ASP A 773 5.38 -3.72 10.19
CA ASP A 773 4.85 -5.07 10.42
C ASP A 773 5.88 -6.12 9.96
N ILE A 774 6.48 -6.88 10.88
CA ILE A 774 7.27 -8.07 10.52
C ILE A 774 6.28 -9.21 10.32
N VAL A 775 6.07 -9.62 9.06
CA VAL A 775 4.91 -10.44 8.68
C VAL A 775 5.18 -11.94 8.68
N TYR A 776 6.39 -12.39 8.33
CA TYR A 776 6.78 -13.79 8.36
C TYR A 776 8.31 -13.97 8.21
N SER A 777 8.80 -15.18 8.43
CA SER A 777 10.14 -15.58 7.99
C SER A 777 10.07 -16.18 6.57
N ASP A 778 11.13 -16.09 5.82
CA ASP A 778 11.24 -16.75 4.50
C ASP A 778 11.41 -18.28 4.58
N ASN A 779 11.25 -18.84 5.76
CA ASN A 779 11.21 -20.28 6.00
C ASN A 779 9.79 -20.82 5.74
N THR A 780 9.70 -22.06 5.27
CA THR A 780 8.42 -22.75 5.04
C THR A 780 7.59 -22.99 6.31
N ASN A 781 8.22 -22.99 7.48
CA ASN A 781 7.54 -23.13 8.78
C ASN A 781 7.22 -21.74 9.38
N PRO A 782 5.94 -21.35 9.51
CA PRO A 782 5.55 -20.05 10.03
C PRO A 782 5.84 -19.82 11.52
N LYS A 783 6.25 -20.86 12.25
CA LYS A 783 6.62 -20.78 13.68
C LYS A 783 8.10 -20.48 13.90
N ILE A 784 8.88 -20.35 12.82
CA ILE A 784 10.32 -20.08 12.88
C ILE A 784 10.55 -18.56 12.91
N TYR A 785 11.41 -18.12 13.84
CA TYR A 785 11.94 -16.76 13.92
C TYR A 785 13.46 -16.78 13.76
N PRO A 786 14.02 -16.38 12.59
CA PRO A 786 15.44 -16.47 12.32
C PRO A 786 16.21 -15.20 12.68
N TYR A 787 17.39 -15.35 13.27
CA TYR A 787 18.56 -14.48 13.32
C TYR A 787 18.41 -13.12 13.99
N PHE A 788 17.33 -12.33 13.71
CA PHE A 788 17.30 -10.89 13.96
C PHE A 788 16.33 -10.54 15.08
N TYR A 789 16.78 -10.64 16.31
CA TYR A 789 16.00 -10.35 17.50
C TYR A 789 16.09 -8.87 17.88
N HIS A 790 15.17 -8.39 18.70
CA HIS A 790 15.24 -7.11 19.38
C HIS A 790 15.58 -5.94 18.44
N TRP A 791 14.82 -5.81 17.35
CA TRP A 791 14.99 -4.69 16.43
C TRP A 791 14.85 -3.36 17.16
N GLN A 792 15.77 -2.45 16.94
CA GLN A 792 15.61 -1.07 17.34
C GLN A 792 15.45 -0.20 16.11
N ILE A 793 14.29 0.47 16.01
CA ILE A 793 13.98 1.37 14.92
C ILE A 793 13.92 2.81 15.41
N GLU A 794 14.31 3.73 14.54
CA GLU A 794 14.26 5.16 14.71
C GLU A 794 13.36 5.75 13.62
N TYR A 795 12.36 6.56 14.01
CA TYR A 795 11.50 7.24 13.05
C TYR A 795 11.08 8.62 13.56
N ALA A 796 10.96 9.56 12.62
CA ALA A 796 10.46 10.90 12.93
C ALA A 796 8.94 10.85 13.18
N SER A 797 8.45 11.76 14.00
CA SER A 797 7.01 11.96 14.15
C SER A 797 6.36 12.24 12.80
N ALA A 798 5.29 11.51 12.48
CA ALA A 798 4.46 11.79 11.31
C ALA A 798 3.86 13.21 11.34
N CYS A 799 3.82 13.81 12.53
CA CYS A 799 3.24 15.12 12.80
C CYS A 799 4.07 16.30 12.29
N GLY A 800 5.31 16.06 11.85
CA GLY A 800 6.18 17.12 11.33
C GLY A 800 6.99 17.84 12.39
N ARG A 801 7.33 19.07 12.09
CA ARG A 801 8.22 19.91 12.87
C ARG A 801 7.46 21.09 13.47
N SER A 802 7.79 21.44 14.72
CA SER A 802 7.31 22.68 15.36
C SER A 802 8.18 23.85 14.96
N ALA A 803 7.57 24.90 14.46
CA ALA A 803 8.26 26.14 14.12
C ALA A 803 8.51 27.00 15.38
N VAL A 804 9.73 27.55 15.50
CA VAL A 804 10.08 28.55 16.52
C VAL A 804 10.66 29.76 15.81
N SER A 805 10.01 30.90 15.96
CA SER A 805 10.43 32.16 15.37
C SER A 805 11.02 33.09 16.41
N THR A 806 12.17 33.72 16.07
CA THR A 806 12.81 34.76 16.86
C THR A 806 12.91 36.03 16.00
N LYS A 807 12.39 37.14 16.51
CA LYS A 807 12.53 38.45 15.86
C LYS A 807 13.84 39.14 16.28
N VAL A 808 14.45 39.78 15.32
CA VAL A 808 15.73 40.53 15.54
C VAL A 808 15.47 42.02 15.40
N VAL A 809 15.75 42.78 16.48
CA VAL A 809 15.65 44.23 16.50
C VAL A 809 17.02 44.82 16.15
N ASN A 810 17.00 45.84 15.33
CA ASN A 810 18.24 46.56 14.93
C ASN A 810 18.71 47.55 16.04
N SER A 811 18.85 47.02 17.26
CA SER A 811 19.40 47.75 18.39
C SER A 811 20.75 47.14 18.80
N PRO A 812 21.79 47.93 19.12
CA PRO A 812 23.07 47.36 19.53
C PRO A 812 22.93 46.68 20.91
N ALA A 813 23.61 45.52 21.06
CA ALA A 813 23.73 44.83 22.33
C ALA A 813 24.73 45.54 23.24
N ASN A 814 24.31 46.62 23.87
CA ASN A 814 25.18 47.43 24.78
C ASN A 814 25.27 46.87 26.21
N LEU A 815 24.83 45.61 26.40
CA LEU A 815 24.71 44.97 27.69
C LEU A 815 25.53 43.67 27.74
N THR A 816 26.40 43.54 28.74
CA THR A 816 27.08 42.27 29.00
C THR A 816 26.23 41.42 29.93
N VAL A 817 25.78 40.24 29.42
CA VAL A 817 24.90 39.32 30.14
C VAL A 817 25.65 38.02 30.41
N GLY A 818 25.59 37.54 31.65
CA GLY A 818 26.22 36.31 32.07
C GLY A 818 25.71 35.82 33.42
N PHE A 819 26.09 34.62 33.80
CA PHE A 819 25.69 34.06 35.12
C PHE A 819 26.68 32.99 35.62
N THR A 820 26.63 32.76 36.95
CA THR A 820 27.36 31.66 37.59
C THR A 820 26.45 30.95 38.60
N PRO A 821 26.60 29.60 38.78
CA PRO A 821 27.37 28.71 37.96
C PRO A 821 26.74 28.51 36.58
N ASN A 822 27.51 28.54 35.51
CA ASN A 822 27.05 28.27 34.13
C ASN A 822 27.46 26.85 33.66
N SER A 823 28.14 26.09 34.52
CA SER A 823 28.54 24.71 34.37
C SER A 823 28.85 24.11 35.74
N GLY A 824 28.87 22.77 35.85
CA GLY A 824 29.25 22.07 37.08
C GLY A 824 28.39 20.86 37.36
N ASN A 825 28.86 20.03 38.31
CA ASN A 825 28.15 18.83 38.79
C ASN A 825 27.63 19.10 40.19
N PHE A 826 26.35 18.88 40.43
CA PHE A 826 25.67 19.10 41.69
C PHE A 826 24.99 17.78 42.12
N PRO A 827 25.43 17.14 43.22
CA PRO A 827 24.86 15.89 43.65
C PRO A 827 23.49 16.09 44.31
N LEU A 828 22.59 15.14 44.12
CA LEU A 828 21.36 15.05 44.89
C LEU A 828 21.68 14.65 46.33
N VAL A 829 21.31 15.49 47.29
CA VAL A 829 21.38 15.23 48.72
C VAL A 829 19.95 15.21 49.29
N ASN A 830 19.56 14.10 49.88
CA ASN A 830 18.18 13.92 50.39
C ASN A 830 17.11 14.14 49.29
N GLY A 831 17.42 13.67 48.07
CA GLY A 831 16.46 13.73 46.96
C GLY A 831 16.36 15.06 46.23
N LYS A 832 17.20 16.03 46.54
CA LYS A 832 17.26 17.32 45.88
C LYS A 832 18.68 17.87 45.74
N ALA A 833 18.91 18.66 44.69
CA ALA A 833 20.14 19.46 44.53
C ALA A 833 19.77 20.95 44.50
N THR A 834 20.23 21.70 45.46
CA THR A 834 19.98 23.17 45.58
C THR A 834 21.13 23.91 44.90
N VAL A 835 20.83 24.71 43.87
CA VAL A 835 21.82 25.50 43.17
C VAL A 835 21.49 26.99 43.30
N ASN A 836 22.45 27.75 43.81
CA ASN A 836 22.34 29.21 43.96
C ASN A 836 22.95 29.88 42.72
N PHE A 837 22.18 30.60 41.97
CA PHE A 837 22.61 31.28 40.77
C PHE A 837 22.86 32.76 41.05
N LYS A 838 23.82 33.35 40.34
CA LYS A 838 24.14 34.79 40.39
C LYS A 838 24.19 35.33 38.98
N GLY A 839 23.24 36.18 38.60
CA GLY A 839 23.18 36.90 37.36
C GLY A 839 24.07 38.14 37.32
N SER A 840 24.57 38.44 36.14
CA SER A 840 25.31 39.69 35.82
C SER A 840 24.70 40.34 34.58
N ALA A 841 24.05 41.48 34.76
CA ALA A 841 23.37 42.23 33.70
C ALA A 841 23.23 43.70 34.10
N ALA A 842 24.34 44.41 34.36
CA ALA A 842 24.32 45.79 34.80
C ALA A 842 23.69 46.71 33.73
N GLY A 843 22.66 47.50 34.13
CA GLY A 843 21.93 48.37 33.21
C GLY A 843 20.73 47.69 32.51
N SER A 844 20.39 46.45 32.84
CA SER A 844 19.18 45.81 32.31
C SER A 844 17.90 46.38 32.93
N SER A 845 16.83 46.39 32.12
CA SER A 845 15.49 46.77 32.57
C SER A 845 14.74 45.60 33.18
N LEU A 846 14.99 44.38 32.77
CA LEU A 846 14.36 43.15 33.21
C LEU A 846 15.32 41.96 33.06
N VAL A 847 15.21 40.99 33.97
CA VAL A 847 15.94 39.71 33.88
C VAL A 847 14.96 38.56 33.99
N ASN A 848 15.28 37.43 33.36
CA ASN A 848 14.50 36.22 33.39
C ASN A 848 15.40 34.98 33.35
N TRP A 849 15.06 33.99 34.19
CA TRP A 849 15.73 32.70 34.26
C TRP A 849 14.82 31.63 33.80
N ASN A 850 15.38 30.67 33.10
CA ASN A 850 14.78 29.37 32.82
C ASN A 850 15.77 28.26 33.21
N PHE A 851 15.44 27.49 34.25
CA PHE A 851 16.36 26.53 34.83
C PHE A 851 16.40 25.20 34.11
N GLY A 852 15.56 25.00 33.09
CA GLY A 852 15.53 23.77 32.26
C GLY A 852 14.75 22.63 32.89
N ASP A 853 14.21 22.79 34.09
CA ASP A 853 13.36 21.82 34.82
C ASP A 853 11.87 22.23 34.86
N GLY A 854 11.50 23.30 34.17
CA GLY A 854 10.20 23.94 34.16
C GLY A 854 10.06 25.13 35.10
N ASN A 855 11.01 25.34 36.05
CA ASN A 855 11.04 26.49 36.92
C ASN A 855 11.63 27.73 36.22
N VAL A 856 11.15 28.91 36.60
CA VAL A 856 11.61 30.22 36.10
C VAL A 856 11.76 31.17 37.26
N SER A 857 12.56 32.25 37.10
CA SER A 857 12.67 33.32 38.06
C SER A 857 12.98 34.66 37.40
N THR A 858 12.55 35.77 38.04
CA THR A 858 12.89 37.14 37.64
C THR A 858 13.86 37.80 38.64
N ASP A 859 14.30 37.08 39.64
CA ASP A 859 15.31 37.56 40.59
C ASP A 859 16.68 37.56 39.93
N LEU A 860 17.53 38.54 40.28
CA LEU A 860 18.91 38.60 39.75
C LEU A 860 19.77 37.42 40.29
N ASN A 861 19.55 36.98 41.49
CA ASN A 861 20.32 35.93 42.17
C ASN A 861 19.38 34.85 42.80
N PRO A 862 18.72 34.05 41.97
CA PRO A 862 17.78 33.07 42.45
C PRO A 862 18.43 31.76 42.94
N THR A 863 17.66 30.99 43.67
CA THR A 863 17.98 29.62 44.05
C THR A 863 17.01 28.68 43.35
N ASN A 864 17.47 27.59 42.74
CA ASN A 864 16.63 26.54 42.19
C ASN A 864 16.92 25.16 42.82
N GLU A 865 15.88 24.36 43.04
CA GLU A 865 15.97 23.01 43.55
C GLU A 865 15.65 21.97 42.44
N TYR A 866 16.61 21.18 42.05
CA TYR A 866 16.44 20.07 41.10
C TYR A 866 16.14 18.76 41.87
N LYS A 867 15.17 18.00 41.43
CA LYS A 867 14.71 16.76 42.04
C LYS A 867 15.08 15.50 41.27
N THR A 868 15.51 15.63 40.02
CA THR A 868 15.88 14.51 39.16
C THR A 868 17.30 14.66 38.63
N PRO A 869 18.06 13.54 38.51
CA PRO A 869 19.38 13.58 37.86
C PRO A 869 19.22 13.92 36.37
N GLY A 870 20.23 14.55 35.81
CA GLY A 870 20.27 14.90 34.40
C GLY A 870 21.04 16.14 34.10
N GLU A 871 21.25 16.42 32.81
CA GLU A 871 21.82 17.67 32.33
C GLU A 871 20.72 18.67 32.08
N TYR A 872 20.85 19.86 32.62
CA TYR A 872 19.91 20.96 32.53
C TYR A 872 20.56 22.16 31.82
N GLY A 873 19.92 22.55 30.69
CA GLY A 873 20.31 23.80 30.01
C GLY A 873 19.66 25.01 30.72
N VAL A 874 20.45 25.73 31.53
CA VAL A 874 20.01 26.91 32.24
C VAL A 874 20.23 28.15 31.37
N SER A 875 19.21 28.98 31.17
CA SER A 875 19.36 30.25 30.51
C SER A 875 19.08 31.44 31.44
N PHE A 876 19.83 32.48 31.24
CA PHE A 876 19.63 33.81 31.85
C PHE A 876 19.47 34.83 30.73
N THR A 877 18.37 35.56 30.74
CA THR A 877 18.02 36.54 29.71
C THR A 877 17.89 37.92 30.37
N ALA A 878 18.50 38.92 29.79
CA ALA A 878 18.35 40.29 30.25
C ALA A 878 17.87 41.21 29.11
N ALA A 879 16.97 42.14 29.42
CA ALA A 879 16.44 43.09 28.45
C ALA A 879 17.23 44.41 28.51
N THR A 880 17.53 44.99 27.35
CA THR A 880 18.07 46.36 27.27
C THR A 880 16.98 47.40 27.57
N PRO A 881 17.32 48.62 27.88
CA PRO A 881 16.32 49.70 28.06
C PRO A 881 15.43 49.89 26.82
N GLU A 882 15.93 49.62 25.65
CA GLU A 882 15.23 49.70 24.37
C GLU A 882 14.31 48.48 24.12
N GLY A 883 14.29 47.48 25.02
CA GLY A 883 13.34 46.35 25.03
C GLY A 883 13.79 45.10 24.28
N CYS A 884 14.98 45.10 23.64
CA CYS A 884 15.47 43.85 23.06
C CYS A 884 16.18 43.00 24.13
N GLN A 885 16.22 41.70 23.92
CA GLN A 885 16.66 40.72 24.91
C GLN A 885 17.97 40.03 24.49
N ILE A 886 18.81 39.72 25.47
CA ILE A 886 20.10 39.04 25.30
C ILE A 886 20.08 37.77 26.16
N PRO A 887 19.79 36.58 25.62
CA PRO A 887 19.86 35.33 26.35
C PRO A 887 21.29 34.75 26.37
N THR A 888 21.65 34.15 27.49
CA THR A 888 22.88 33.35 27.65
C THR A 888 22.56 31.99 28.19
N LEU A 889 23.28 30.93 27.76
CA LEU A 889 23.02 29.53 28.08
C LEU A 889 24.24 28.87 28.73
N GLY A 890 24.00 28.10 29.78
CA GLY A 890 24.99 27.23 30.43
C GLY A 890 24.38 25.86 30.71
N TYR A 891 25.22 24.88 30.98
CA TYR A 891 24.79 23.51 31.28
C TYR A 891 25.27 23.10 32.65
N ILE A 892 24.36 22.67 33.52
CA ILE A 892 24.65 22.06 34.81
C ILE A 892 24.24 20.62 34.82
N ASN A 893 24.99 19.76 35.51
CA ASN A 893 24.68 18.34 35.60
C ASN A 893 24.30 17.98 37.04
N ILE A 894 23.07 17.50 37.24
CA ILE A 894 22.59 16.98 38.52
C ILE A 894 22.93 15.49 38.59
N THR A 895 23.80 15.13 39.52
CA THR A 895 24.29 13.77 39.69
C THR A 895 23.64 13.07 40.86
N GLY A 896 23.47 11.75 40.83
CA GLY A 896 22.89 10.93 41.88
C GLY A 896 21.81 9.96 41.36
N THR A 897 21.33 9.12 42.23
CA THR A 897 20.16 8.26 41.95
C THR A 897 18.89 9.00 42.37
N ALA A 898 17.94 9.11 41.47
CA ALA A 898 16.62 9.65 41.82
C ALA A 898 15.96 8.73 42.86
N THR A 899 15.43 9.34 43.93
CA THR A 899 14.52 8.64 44.84
C THR A 899 13.14 8.61 44.17
N SER A 900 12.94 7.77 43.18
CA SER A 900 11.64 7.65 42.52
C SER A 900 10.89 6.43 43.04
N ASN A 901 9.63 6.67 43.43
CA ASN A 901 8.63 5.61 43.45
C ASN A 901 8.45 5.12 42.01
N ARG A 902 9.16 4.10 41.65
CA ARG A 902 9.02 3.53 40.29
C ARG A 902 7.81 2.61 40.28
N GLU A 903 6.76 3.03 39.61
CA GLU A 903 5.58 2.24 39.33
C GLU A 903 5.86 1.32 38.15
N LEU A 904 5.68 0.02 38.34
CA LEU A 904 5.85 -0.98 37.30
C LEU A 904 4.49 -1.45 36.79
N MET A 905 4.22 -1.27 35.52
CA MET A 905 2.98 -1.71 34.87
C MET A 905 2.97 -3.21 34.63
N MET A 906 1.97 -3.92 35.16
CA MET A 906 1.63 -5.31 34.87
C MET A 906 0.32 -5.36 34.09
N PRO A 907 0.03 -6.43 33.30
CA PRO A 907 -1.21 -6.48 32.49
C PRO A 907 -2.52 -6.36 33.29
N SER A 908 -2.49 -6.68 34.58
CA SER A 908 -3.63 -6.55 35.49
C SER A 908 -3.59 -5.27 36.35
N GLY A 909 -2.58 -4.37 36.13
CA GLY A 909 -2.40 -3.16 36.92
C GLY A 909 -0.93 -2.79 37.14
N SER A 910 -0.61 -2.13 38.25
CA SER A 910 0.75 -1.67 38.56
C SER A 910 1.19 -2.04 39.97
N LEU A 911 2.51 -2.01 40.23
CA LEU A 911 3.15 -2.19 41.53
C LEU A 911 4.17 -1.11 41.79
N SER A 912 4.19 -0.57 43.00
CA SER A 912 5.28 0.32 43.45
C SER A 912 5.76 -0.04 44.85
N ILE A 913 7.01 0.34 45.17
CA ILE A 913 7.65 0.13 46.48
C ILE A 913 8.01 1.49 47.05
N TYR A 914 7.60 1.76 48.30
CA TYR A 914 7.95 3.02 48.98
C TYR A 914 8.12 2.83 50.53
N PRO A 915 8.99 3.57 51.17
CA PRO A 915 10.02 4.43 50.54
C PRO A 915 11.09 3.58 49.84
N ASN A 916 11.68 4.16 48.83
CA ASN A 916 12.82 3.57 48.14
C ASN A 916 13.80 4.70 47.77
N PRO A 917 14.95 4.84 48.45
CA PRO A 917 15.58 3.89 49.41
C PRO A 917 14.85 3.67 50.75
N ASN A 918 15.14 2.53 51.38
CA ASN A 918 14.58 2.15 52.69
C ASN A 918 15.62 1.54 53.61
N SER A 919 15.26 1.29 54.88
CA SER A 919 16.09 0.65 55.90
C SER A 919 15.82 -0.84 56.12
N GLY A 920 15.10 -1.47 55.20
CA GLY A 920 14.64 -2.85 55.31
C GLY A 920 13.14 -2.98 55.65
N ILE A 921 12.46 -1.85 55.90
CA ILE A 921 11.01 -1.79 56.08
C ILE A 921 10.47 -0.89 54.99
N PHE A 922 9.51 -1.38 54.23
CA PHE A 922 8.89 -0.67 53.10
C PHE A 922 7.48 -1.17 52.85
N ASN A 923 6.71 -0.40 52.07
CA ASN A 923 5.37 -0.79 51.62
C ASN A 923 5.41 -1.18 50.14
N ILE A 924 4.61 -2.18 49.79
CA ILE A 924 4.24 -2.45 48.42
C ILE A 924 2.86 -1.92 48.16
N GLN A 925 2.73 -1.03 47.19
CA GLN A 925 1.44 -0.52 46.74
C GLN A 925 1.05 -1.24 45.45
N PRO A 926 0.10 -2.19 45.50
CA PRO A 926 -0.52 -2.74 44.33
C PRO A 926 -1.64 -1.83 43.83
N ASN A 927 -1.85 -1.82 42.54
CA ASN A 927 -2.98 -1.18 41.89
C ASN A 927 -3.47 -2.11 40.76
N PHE A 928 -4.21 -3.16 41.15
CA PHE A 928 -4.73 -4.16 40.22
C PHE A 928 -6.24 -3.98 40.01
N ASN A 929 -6.71 -4.24 38.81
CA ASN A 929 -8.13 -4.19 38.43
C ASN A 929 -8.93 -5.44 38.86
N LYS A 930 -8.26 -6.47 39.36
CA LYS A 930 -8.83 -7.69 39.95
C LYS A 930 -7.95 -8.23 41.07
N ARG A 931 -8.49 -9.12 41.91
CA ARG A 931 -7.69 -9.81 42.93
C ARG A 931 -6.75 -10.81 42.30
N VAL A 932 -5.46 -10.78 42.65
CA VAL A 932 -4.41 -11.63 42.10
C VAL A 932 -3.60 -12.31 43.21
N LEU A 933 -3.06 -13.48 42.89
CA LEU A 933 -2.01 -14.12 43.69
C LEU A 933 -0.68 -13.51 43.28
N LEU A 934 0.02 -12.88 44.20
CA LEU A 934 1.30 -12.22 43.96
C LEU A 934 2.40 -12.96 44.74
N SER A 935 3.44 -13.43 44.03
CA SER A 935 4.68 -13.91 44.67
C SER A 935 5.82 -12.94 44.38
N GLY A 936 6.71 -12.76 45.36
CA GLY A 936 7.87 -11.89 45.21
C GLY A 936 9.12 -12.57 45.73
N LYS A 937 10.21 -12.53 44.96
CA LYS A 937 11.54 -12.94 45.36
C LYS A 937 12.46 -11.74 45.43
N LEU A 938 13.13 -11.55 46.53
CA LEU A 938 14.16 -10.53 46.67
C LEU A 938 15.54 -11.15 46.36
N LEU A 939 16.22 -10.57 45.37
CA LEU A 939 17.55 -10.96 44.95
C LEU A 939 18.56 -9.88 45.29
N ASN A 940 19.79 -10.21 45.60
CA ASN A 940 20.89 -9.27 45.70
C ASN A 940 21.46 -8.90 44.30
N ALA A 941 22.46 -8.03 44.26
CA ALA A 941 23.05 -7.56 43.01
C ALA A 941 23.70 -8.66 42.17
N GLU A 942 24.11 -9.77 42.77
CA GLU A 942 24.67 -10.97 42.12
C GLU A 942 23.58 -11.96 41.68
N GLY A 943 22.27 -11.63 41.85
CA GLY A 943 21.16 -12.50 41.51
C GLY A 943 20.84 -13.61 42.51
N LYS A 944 21.48 -13.62 43.69
CA LYS A 944 21.24 -14.62 44.74
C LYS A 944 19.96 -14.25 45.52
N GLU A 945 19.11 -15.24 45.74
CA GLU A 945 17.86 -15.08 46.50
C GLU A 945 18.15 -14.78 47.98
N VAL A 946 17.52 -13.69 48.47
CA VAL A 946 17.62 -13.19 49.85
C VAL A 946 16.38 -13.55 50.64
N SER A 947 15.19 -13.42 50.02
CA SER A 947 13.91 -13.69 50.67
C SER A 947 12.82 -13.95 49.62
N THR A 948 11.81 -14.74 49.98
CA THR A 948 10.65 -15.05 49.13
C THR A 948 9.36 -14.84 49.92
N PHE A 949 8.36 -14.28 49.30
CA PHE A 949 7.06 -13.98 49.87
C PHE A 949 5.92 -14.39 48.94
N LEU A 950 4.82 -14.77 49.52
CA LEU A 950 3.57 -15.06 48.77
C LEU A 950 2.43 -14.28 49.42
N TRP A 951 1.70 -13.52 48.63
CA TRP A 951 0.55 -12.74 49.05
C TRP A 951 -0.68 -13.19 48.30
N GLU A 952 -1.72 -13.58 49.01
CA GLU A 952 -2.98 -14.02 48.39
C GLU A 952 -3.97 -12.89 48.28
N GLN A 953 -4.73 -12.89 47.16
CA GLN A 953 -5.83 -11.94 46.92
C GLN A 953 -5.45 -10.44 46.96
N VAL A 954 -4.26 -10.08 46.50
CA VAL A 954 -3.81 -8.69 46.42
C VAL A 954 -4.59 -7.91 45.37
N MET A 955 -5.04 -6.71 45.75
CA MET A 955 -5.77 -5.82 44.80
C MET A 955 -5.23 -4.38 44.86
N ASN A 956 -5.81 -3.48 45.68
CA ASN A 956 -5.43 -2.06 45.70
C ASN A 956 -4.99 -1.56 47.10
N GLN A 957 -4.90 -2.43 48.08
CA GLN A 957 -4.47 -2.03 49.43
C GLN A 957 -2.97 -2.16 49.58
N PRO A 958 -2.27 -1.11 50.08
CA PRO A 958 -0.86 -1.22 50.40
C PRO A 958 -0.64 -2.17 51.57
N PHE A 959 0.49 -2.90 51.54
CA PHE A 959 0.90 -3.74 52.64
C PHE A 959 2.39 -3.57 52.96
N GLN A 960 2.70 -3.59 54.24
CA GLN A 960 4.07 -3.44 54.72
C GLN A 960 4.83 -4.74 54.66
N VAL A 961 6.06 -4.68 54.16
CA VAL A 961 7.00 -5.79 54.19
C VAL A 961 8.12 -5.47 55.16
N THR A 962 8.30 -6.34 56.15
CA THR A 962 9.43 -6.28 57.09
C THR A 962 10.34 -7.48 56.78
N LEU A 963 11.57 -7.23 56.44
CA LEU A 963 12.55 -8.29 56.20
C LEU A 963 13.08 -8.87 57.49
N THR A 964 13.05 -10.21 57.62
CA THR A 964 13.54 -10.91 58.83
C THR A 964 15.07 -10.95 58.91
N LYS A 965 15.75 -10.63 57.82
CA LYS A 965 17.20 -10.54 57.74
C LYS A 965 17.65 -9.10 57.55
N THR A 966 18.59 -8.62 58.35
CA THR A 966 19.22 -7.32 58.15
C THR A 966 20.00 -7.34 56.84
N LEU A 967 19.58 -6.45 55.89
CA LEU A 967 20.26 -6.32 54.62
C LEU A 967 21.46 -5.39 54.73
N THR A 968 22.52 -5.70 53.99
CA THR A 968 23.63 -4.76 53.82
C THR A 968 23.20 -3.62 52.91
N PRO A 969 23.68 -2.36 53.09
CA PRO A 969 23.41 -1.29 52.19
C PRO A 969 23.79 -1.66 50.74
N GLY A 970 22.85 -1.43 49.79
CA GLY A 970 23.07 -1.79 48.40
C GLY A 970 21.78 -1.86 47.60
N THR A 971 21.94 -2.25 46.34
CA THR A 971 20.79 -2.43 45.45
C THR A 971 20.35 -3.88 45.43
N TYR A 972 19.08 -4.09 45.57
CA TYR A 972 18.39 -5.36 45.53
C TYR A 972 17.30 -5.29 44.46
N PHE A 973 16.88 -6.49 44.01
CA PHE A 973 15.87 -6.60 42.96
C PHE A 973 14.71 -7.49 43.41
N TRP A 974 13.48 -6.94 43.40
CA TRP A 974 12.28 -7.69 43.62
C TRP A 974 11.80 -8.28 42.32
N HIS A 975 11.77 -9.59 42.20
CA HIS A 975 11.10 -10.32 41.14
C HIS A 975 9.68 -10.68 41.60
N PHE A 976 8.70 -9.96 41.08
CA PHE A 976 7.27 -10.24 41.30
C PHE A 976 6.72 -11.13 40.20
N ARG A 977 5.87 -12.07 40.57
CA ARG A 977 5.18 -12.94 39.65
C ARG A 977 3.70 -13.03 39.97
N SER A 978 2.84 -12.88 38.97
CA SER A 978 1.39 -13.06 39.03
C SER A 978 0.88 -13.67 37.73
N GLU A 979 0.07 -14.72 37.80
CA GLU A 979 -0.62 -15.36 36.68
C GLU A 979 0.28 -15.64 35.43
N LYS A 980 1.46 -16.23 35.58
CA LYS A 980 2.45 -16.49 34.52
C LYS A 980 3.20 -15.25 33.99
N LYS A 981 3.14 -14.12 34.67
CA LYS A 981 3.89 -12.90 34.31
C LYS A 981 4.79 -12.47 35.44
N GLU A 982 5.93 -11.93 35.06
CA GLU A 982 7.00 -11.51 35.97
C GLU A 982 7.31 -10.02 35.77
N ALA A 983 7.68 -9.39 36.87
CA ALA A 983 8.07 -7.99 36.88
C ALA A 983 9.23 -7.80 37.86
N VAL A 984 10.20 -6.93 37.55
CA VAL A 984 11.38 -6.68 38.39
C VAL A 984 11.40 -5.24 38.83
N LEU A 985 11.40 -5.01 40.14
CA LEU A 985 11.54 -3.69 40.74
C LEU A 985 12.85 -3.58 41.51
N PRO A 986 13.71 -2.58 41.24
CA PRO A 986 14.89 -2.31 42.04
C PRO A 986 14.50 -1.69 43.39
N MET A 987 15.17 -2.11 44.44
CA MET A 987 15.05 -1.59 45.79
C MET A 987 16.42 -1.20 46.31
N VAL A 988 16.57 -0.01 46.84
CA VAL A 988 17.82 0.45 47.44
C VAL A 988 17.70 0.40 48.96
N VAL A 989 18.61 -0.31 49.61
CA VAL A 989 18.71 -0.36 51.08
C VAL A 989 19.84 0.58 51.53
N GLN A 990 19.56 1.50 52.43
CA GLN A 990 20.53 2.41 53.02
C GLN A 990 20.77 2.04 54.48
N LYS A 991 21.94 2.43 54.98
CA LYS A 991 22.21 2.32 56.43
C LYS A 991 21.21 3.17 57.20
N PRO A 992 20.58 2.67 58.28
CA PRO A 992 19.70 3.47 59.14
C PRO A 992 20.35 4.73 59.64
#